data_57e94802f94d7e73b5332fee3f1731e6
#
_entry.id   57e94802f94d7e73b5332fee3f1731e6
#
_cell.length_a   1.000
_cell.length_b   1.000
_cell.length_c   1.000
_cell.angle_alpha   90.00
_cell.angle_beta   90.00
_cell.angle_gamma   90.00
#
_symmetry.space_group_name_H-M   'P 1'
#
loop_
_entity.id
_entity.type
_entity.pdbx_description
1 polymer ?
#
loop_
_entity_poly.entity_id
_entity_poly.type
_entity_poly.pdbx_seq_one_letter_code
_entity_poly.pdbx_strand_id
1 'polypeptide(L)'
;MDTGVGFINLDDSVKIALNIALAVARENANECYTPSHLLKALLHKDVGLRDFIISIGKDLGYLEEWADVHIEQCPKSTRFAEIKPSEKIDAVFRAADDARIQMGLFDINPICVLLALTKPGIAFSSDQLRSFPILEKDIYSIYTGNELAGVSGNVPESFIQSSVSSSTSFLTKYCVDLTATAADRLYPTINRDRENRMVMEVLGSRSKSNVLIVGDAGVGKTALVYGLAWNIVNHKVPSFLEGARVFELDNASLIAGATYKGEIEDRLKNIVKELRGIDNAILFIDEIHILLDSRQGNSGAGNVLKPELSHGDLTVIGATTIDEYRKIIEPDHAFNRRFEVVQVNEPDLKSAIQMLHSVRQSYVEYHRVGISDDAVAECVRLAKRYVKDRRLPDSAIGLLDMTLSAIKMVNETGKKDTEALLARLDEIEKEEKAPQEKVEELKTLLFLMHNKLSPILLGVVSDEADIHELQEYEELAAYLRSALAAILSFAEKNIEEVGIYEVAAVVASKTGIPIGKIQSQEKERLLNMEDYLRRRVVGQDQALKTLTDAILESRSGMNKPGQPIGSFFLLGPTGTGKTELAKALAEALFNDEKSMIRFDMSEFKEEHSAALLYGAPPGYVGYEEGGMLVNKIRQQPYAVVLFDEIEKAHPSVYDIFLQIMDEGKLHDRLGKEGDFSNSIVLFTSNVGSEWLTKQLESGNVPATTQIMEVMGQYFRPEFLARLSEIVPFSPIREDILLKIFDIQFNSVRKLLDKQGIGITISDDARKMLAHKGFTPKYGARQVAGVIRNYLRRPISRLIINEELCKGKNLEVGLDEQNELTWNIHQ
;
A
#
# COMPACT_ATOMS: atom_id res chain seq x y z
N MET A 1 24.58 34.00 15.72
CA MET A 1 23.70 35.17 15.99
C MET A 1 23.95 35.62 17.42
N ASP A 2 24.45 36.82 17.59
CA ASP A 2 24.73 37.34 18.92
C ASP A 2 23.40 37.73 19.59
N THR A 3 22.92 36.86 20.49
CA THR A 3 21.62 37.06 21.16
C THR A 3 21.69 38.04 22.34
N GLY A 4 22.77 38.75 22.53
CA GLY A 4 22.91 39.76 23.60
C GLY A 4 22.91 39.26 25.05
N VAL A 5 22.64 37.95 25.24
CA VAL A 5 22.54 37.26 26.54
C VAL A 5 23.83 36.46 26.73
N GLY A 6 24.78 37.04 27.44
CA GLY A 6 26.08 36.38 27.69
C GLY A 6 25.95 35.20 28.62
N PHE A 7 26.57 34.06 28.24
CA PHE A 7 26.89 32.86 29.03
C PHE A 7 25.77 32.24 29.91
N ILE A 8 24.52 32.29 29.47
CA ILE A 8 23.43 31.59 30.16
C ILE A 8 23.09 30.34 29.37
N ASN A 9 23.14 29.15 30.03
CA ASN A 9 22.74 27.89 29.39
C ASN A 9 21.24 27.84 29.21
N LEU A 10 20.79 27.85 27.95
CA LEU A 10 19.38 27.74 27.56
C LEU A 10 19.06 26.33 27.06
N ASP A 11 17.97 25.77 27.54
CA ASP A 11 17.38 24.55 26.96
C ASP A 11 17.00 24.76 25.49
N ASP A 12 17.05 23.70 24.68
CA ASP A 12 16.75 23.74 23.26
C ASP A 12 15.31 24.17 22.98
N SER A 13 14.36 23.84 23.85
CA SER A 13 12.98 24.30 23.77
C SER A 13 12.87 25.83 23.91
N VAL A 14 13.71 26.44 24.74
CA VAL A 14 13.76 27.92 24.92
C VAL A 14 14.39 28.56 23.69
N LYS A 15 15.41 27.96 23.09
CA LYS A 15 16.00 28.45 21.83
C LYS A 15 14.99 28.40 20.68
N ILE A 16 14.18 27.34 20.61
CA ILE A 16 13.07 27.23 19.66
C ILE A 16 12.05 28.34 19.91
N ALA A 17 11.67 28.58 21.17
CA ALA A 17 10.73 29.65 21.53
C ALA A 17 11.25 31.03 21.11
N LEU A 18 12.54 31.31 21.26
CA LEU A 18 13.14 32.56 20.78
C LEU A 18 13.05 32.74 19.27
N ASN A 19 13.28 31.67 18.51
CA ASN A 19 13.15 31.72 17.06
C ASN A 19 11.69 31.93 16.62
N ILE A 20 10.74 31.32 17.31
CA ILE A 20 9.31 31.49 17.06
C ILE A 20 8.89 32.92 17.46
N ALA A 21 9.35 33.45 18.59
CA ALA A 21 9.06 34.83 19.01
C ALA A 21 9.53 35.85 17.98
N LEU A 22 10.69 35.61 17.37
CA LEU A 22 11.22 36.45 16.29
C LEU A 22 10.35 36.35 15.01
N ALA A 23 9.87 35.16 14.69
CA ALA A 23 8.97 34.94 13.55
C ALA A 23 7.62 35.63 13.76
N VAL A 24 7.01 35.49 14.94
CA VAL A 24 5.76 36.17 15.32
C VAL A 24 5.90 37.70 15.24
N ALA A 25 7.03 38.25 15.71
CA ALA A 25 7.28 39.69 15.61
C ALA A 25 7.41 40.19 14.16
N ARG A 26 7.96 39.33 13.26
CA ARG A 26 8.01 39.62 11.80
C ARG A 26 6.64 39.63 11.17
N GLU A 27 5.83 38.62 11.46
CA GLU A 27 4.47 38.51 10.93
C GLU A 27 3.60 39.69 11.32
N ASN A 28 3.76 40.20 12.54
CA ASN A 28 3.01 41.34 13.05
C ASN A 28 3.66 42.73 12.70
N ALA A 29 4.77 42.73 11.94
CA ALA A 29 5.52 43.91 11.57
C ALA A 29 5.96 44.80 12.78
N ASN A 30 6.34 44.17 13.90
CA ASN A 30 6.78 44.85 15.11
C ASN A 30 8.26 45.26 15.01
N GLU A 31 8.66 46.35 15.68
CA GLU A 31 10.05 46.86 15.68
C GLU A 31 11.02 45.99 16.46
N CYS A 32 10.53 45.28 17.48
CA CYS A 32 11.29 44.36 18.33
C CYS A 32 10.39 43.21 18.82
N TYR A 33 11.00 42.09 19.17
CA TYR A 33 10.24 41.08 19.88
C TYR A 33 10.26 41.32 21.39
N THR A 34 9.10 41.22 22.03
CA THR A 34 8.84 41.57 23.42
C THR A 34 8.49 40.31 24.26
N PRO A 35 8.37 40.42 25.59
CA PRO A 35 7.90 39.31 26.42
C PRO A 35 6.55 38.72 25.99
N SER A 36 5.66 39.50 25.38
CA SER A 36 4.40 38.97 24.83
C SER A 36 4.63 38.03 23.65
N HIS A 37 5.55 38.34 22.77
CA HIS A 37 5.96 37.44 21.67
C HIS A 37 6.62 36.17 22.21
N LEU A 38 7.44 36.29 23.26
CA LEU A 38 8.05 35.16 23.92
C LEU A 38 7.00 34.28 24.62
N LEU A 39 6.01 34.86 25.26
CA LEU A 39 4.90 34.12 25.85
C LEU A 39 4.13 33.32 24.76
N LYS A 40 3.76 33.95 23.65
CA LYS A 40 3.09 33.29 22.54
C LYS A 40 3.95 32.15 21.96
N ALA A 41 5.24 32.36 21.85
CA ALA A 41 6.17 31.34 21.39
C ALA A 41 6.28 30.14 22.34
N LEU A 42 6.25 30.37 23.66
CA LEU A 42 6.24 29.33 24.68
C LEU A 42 4.99 28.43 24.60
N LEU A 43 3.86 28.99 24.13
CA LEU A 43 2.62 28.25 23.90
C LEU A 43 2.59 27.47 22.59
N HIS A 44 3.64 27.54 21.77
CA HIS A 44 3.71 26.80 20.52
C HIS A 44 3.87 25.29 20.79
N LYS A 45 3.26 24.45 19.92
CA LYS A 45 3.28 23.00 20.05
C LYS A 45 4.68 22.37 20.14
N ASP A 46 5.68 23.00 19.53
CA ASP A 46 7.06 22.50 19.45
C ASP A 46 7.91 22.84 20.69
N VAL A 47 7.37 23.60 21.63
CA VAL A 47 8.10 24.03 22.86
C VAL A 47 7.78 23.14 24.07
N GLY A 48 6.69 22.36 24.01
CA GLY A 48 6.33 21.38 25.04
C GLY A 48 5.68 21.96 26.31
N LEU A 49 5.38 23.29 26.41
CA LEU A 49 4.78 23.90 27.58
C LEU A 49 3.25 23.73 27.65
N ARG A 50 2.59 23.36 26.56
CA ARG A 50 1.13 23.21 26.46
C ARG A 50 0.57 22.20 27.44
N ASP A 51 1.17 21.02 27.51
CA ASP A 51 0.70 19.93 28.40
C ASP A 51 0.86 20.32 29.87
N PHE A 52 1.91 21.06 30.22
CA PHE A 52 2.10 21.60 31.55
C PHE A 52 0.98 22.59 31.90
N ILE A 53 0.63 23.53 31.00
CA ILE A 53 -0.44 24.49 31.21
C ILE A 53 -1.80 23.80 31.41
N ILE A 54 -2.08 22.80 30.63
CA ILE A 54 -3.29 21.97 30.75
C ILE A 54 -3.30 21.24 32.11
N SER A 55 -2.16 20.71 32.55
CA SER A 55 -2.02 19.97 33.80
C SER A 55 -2.29 20.83 35.04
N ILE A 56 -2.01 22.15 34.97
CA ILE A 56 -2.34 23.12 36.01
C ILE A 56 -3.77 23.67 35.92
N GLY A 57 -4.60 23.08 35.01
CA GLY A 57 -6.00 23.46 34.84
C GLY A 57 -6.24 24.85 34.27
N LYS A 58 -5.30 25.39 33.49
CA LYS A 58 -5.41 26.71 32.87
C LYS A 58 -5.83 26.62 31.40
N ASP A 59 -6.61 27.61 30.96
CA ASP A 59 -7.09 27.68 29.58
C ASP A 59 -6.00 28.22 28.66
N LEU A 60 -5.57 27.35 27.73
CA LEU A 60 -4.54 27.65 26.74
C LEU A 60 -5.00 28.72 25.75
N GLY A 61 -6.26 28.66 25.30
CA GLY A 61 -6.83 29.63 24.36
C GLY A 61 -6.86 31.04 24.93
N TYR A 62 -7.21 31.16 26.19
CA TYR A 62 -7.19 32.43 26.88
C TYR A 62 -5.77 33.02 27.00
N LEU A 63 -4.74 32.19 27.21
CA LEU A 63 -3.34 32.60 27.25
C LEU A 63 -2.81 33.05 25.89
N GLU A 64 -3.20 32.36 24.84
CA GLU A 64 -2.86 32.72 23.46
C GLU A 64 -3.50 34.08 23.11
N GLU A 65 -4.77 34.27 23.39
CA GLU A 65 -5.50 35.51 23.15
C GLU A 65 -4.92 36.67 24.01
N TRP A 66 -4.59 36.41 25.29
CA TRP A 66 -3.94 37.40 26.15
C TRP A 66 -2.59 37.85 25.56
N ALA A 67 -1.79 36.93 25.03
CA ALA A 67 -0.53 37.26 24.39
C ALA A 67 -0.75 38.14 23.13
N ASP A 68 -1.75 37.77 22.30
CA ASP A 68 -2.08 38.48 21.07
C ASP A 68 -2.51 39.94 21.32
N VAL A 69 -3.39 40.15 22.29
CA VAL A 69 -3.81 41.52 22.70
C VAL A 69 -2.61 42.40 23.07
N HIS A 70 -1.61 41.84 23.76
CA HIS A 70 -0.42 42.58 24.14
C HIS A 70 0.59 42.75 22.99
N ILE A 71 0.59 41.85 22.02
CA ILE A 71 1.40 41.97 20.78
C ILE A 71 0.84 43.06 19.88
N GLU A 72 -0.48 43.17 19.76
CA GLU A 72 -1.12 44.24 18.97
C GLU A 72 -0.79 45.64 19.46
N GLN A 73 -0.53 45.81 20.77
CA GLN A 73 -0.15 47.08 21.38
C GLN A 73 1.34 47.44 21.13
N CYS A 74 2.13 46.55 20.59
CA CYS A 74 3.54 46.77 20.31
C CYS A 74 3.74 47.71 19.09
N PRO A 75 4.76 48.61 19.13
CA PRO A 75 5.07 49.50 18.01
C PRO A 75 5.34 48.77 16.71
N LYS A 76 4.73 49.24 15.61
CA LYS A 76 4.90 48.65 14.27
C LYS A 76 5.96 49.41 13.48
N SER A 77 6.85 48.66 12.81
CA SER A 77 7.88 49.21 11.94
C SER A 77 7.42 49.33 10.50
N THR A 78 7.67 50.42 9.85
CA THR A 78 7.41 50.65 8.43
C THR A 78 8.63 50.31 7.56
N ARG A 79 9.76 49.92 8.13
CA ARG A 79 10.99 49.53 7.43
C ARG A 79 11.38 48.10 7.73
N PHE A 80 11.87 47.38 6.76
CA PHE A 80 12.50 46.05 6.92
C PHE A 80 13.85 46.22 7.66
N ALA A 81 13.79 46.46 8.97
CA ALA A 81 14.96 46.50 9.83
C ALA A 81 15.15 45.14 10.52
N GLU A 82 16.36 44.84 10.92
CA GLU A 82 16.69 43.67 11.73
C GLU A 82 15.96 43.75 13.07
N ILE A 83 15.05 42.80 13.35
CA ILE A 83 14.26 42.81 14.57
C ILE A 83 15.14 42.40 15.74
N LYS A 84 15.28 43.29 16.73
CA LYS A 84 16.10 43.09 17.93
C LYS A 84 15.23 42.70 19.14
N PRO A 85 15.79 42.08 20.18
CA PRO A 85 15.10 41.89 21.44
C PRO A 85 14.80 43.25 22.09
N SER A 86 13.65 43.33 22.76
CA SER A 86 13.38 44.50 23.65
C SER A 86 14.24 44.44 24.92
N GLU A 87 14.55 45.57 25.56
CA GLU A 87 15.33 45.61 26.80
C GLU A 87 14.75 44.74 27.93
N LYS A 88 13.46 44.46 27.89
CA LYS A 88 12.80 43.62 28.88
C LYS A 88 13.10 42.11 28.71
N ILE A 89 13.55 41.67 27.55
CA ILE A 89 13.91 40.26 27.29
C ILE A 89 15.10 39.84 28.16
N ASP A 90 16.11 40.69 28.27
CA ASP A 90 17.28 40.44 29.13
C ASP A 90 16.88 40.32 30.61
N ALA A 91 15.93 41.18 31.07
CA ALA A 91 15.40 41.09 32.42
C ALA A 91 14.64 39.79 32.68
N VAL A 92 13.86 39.32 31.70
CA VAL A 92 13.16 38.03 31.75
C VAL A 92 14.15 36.87 31.87
N PHE A 93 15.22 36.86 31.08
CA PHE A 93 16.21 35.77 31.15
C PHE A 93 17.03 35.79 32.43
N ARG A 94 17.35 36.92 32.99
CA ARG A 94 17.97 37.00 34.33
C ARG A 94 17.04 36.44 35.42
N ALA A 95 15.78 36.82 35.39
CA ALA A 95 14.81 36.30 36.36
C ALA A 95 14.51 34.77 36.13
N ALA A 96 14.61 34.32 34.90
CA ALA A 96 14.50 32.88 34.57
C ALA A 96 15.74 32.10 35.07
N ASP A 97 16.93 32.69 35.02
CA ASP A 97 18.14 32.10 35.63
C ASP A 97 18.05 32.02 37.15
N ASP A 98 17.53 33.06 37.81
CA ASP A 98 17.24 33.02 39.25
C ASP A 98 16.25 31.89 39.57
N ALA A 99 15.21 31.72 38.76
CA ALA A 99 14.25 30.64 38.90
C ALA A 99 14.89 29.28 38.68
N ARG A 100 15.75 29.13 37.68
CA ARG A 100 16.56 27.93 37.40
C ARG A 100 17.37 27.53 38.63
N ILE A 101 18.08 28.47 39.25
CA ILE A 101 18.90 28.23 40.46
C ILE A 101 18.02 27.79 41.61
N GLN A 102 16.87 28.45 41.84
CA GLN A 102 15.92 28.11 42.91
C GLN A 102 15.31 26.71 42.71
N MET A 103 15.08 26.29 41.48
CA MET A 103 14.53 24.99 41.13
C MET A 103 15.62 23.88 40.99
N GLY A 104 16.90 24.23 41.17
CA GLY A 104 18.00 23.26 41.09
C GLY A 104 18.24 22.73 39.68
N LEU A 105 17.84 23.43 38.63
CA LEU A 105 17.96 23.02 37.24
C LEU A 105 19.32 23.42 36.63
N PHE A 106 19.77 22.68 35.66
CA PHE A 106 21.06 22.94 34.98
C PHE A 106 20.92 24.03 33.90
N ASP A 107 19.84 23.94 33.10
CA ASP A 107 19.55 24.88 32.00
C ASP A 107 18.24 25.63 32.25
N ILE A 108 18.09 26.81 31.65
CA ILE A 108 16.83 27.54 31.65
C ILE A 108 15.86 26.81 30.70
N ASN A 109 14.83 26.21 31.29
CA ASN A 109 13.75 25.55 30.55
C ASN A 109 12.52 26.48 30.36
N PRO A 110 11.52 26.09 29.53
CA PRO A 110 10.32 26.89 29.31
C PRO A 110 9.53 27.25 30.60
N ILE A 111 9.59 26.42 31.62
CA ILE A 111 8.92 26.70 32.93
C ILE A 111 9.62 27.81 33.68
N CYS A 112 10.96 27.88 33.68
CA CYS A 112 11.73 28.97 34.26
C CYS A 112 11.39 30.32 33.59
N VAL A 113 11.26 30.32 32.25
CA VAL A 113 10.87 31.49 31.49
C VAL A 113 9.43 31.90 31.80
N LEU A 114 8.49 30.94 31.86
CA LEU A 114 7.11 31.21 32.27
C LEU A 114 7.05 31.82 33.68
N LEU A 115 7.80 31.29 34.63
CA LEU A 115 7.87 31.81 35.99
C LEU A 115 8.39 33.23 36.03
N ALA A 116 9.43 33.56 35.23
CA ALA A 116 9.91 34.92 35.10
C ALA A 116 8.86 35.88 34.51
N LEU A 117 8.03 35.41 33.58
CA LEU A 117 6.94 36.19 32.99
C LEU A 117 5.80 36.49 33.98
N THR A 118 5.60 35.68 35.05
CA THR A 118 4.58 35.90 36.07
C THR A 118 5.01 36.91 37.13
N LYS A 119 6.31 37.28 37.20
CA LYS A 119 6.83 38.21 38.21
C LYS A 119 6.51 39.67 37.87
N PRO A 120 5.83 40.44 38.78
CA PRO A 120 5.49 41.81 38.50
C PRO A 120 6.72 42.72 38.31
N GLY A 121 6.67 43.53 37.26
CA GLY A 121 7.75 44.53 37.00
C GLY A 121 8.92 44.00 36.17
N ILE A 122 9.00 42.69 35.87
CA ILE A 122 10.03 42.12 35.00
C ILE A 122 9.57 42.16 33.55
N ALA A 123 8.59 41.38 33.19
CA ALA A 123 8.03 41.32 31.84
C ALA A 123 6.85 42.29 31.68
N PHE A 124 5.93 42.20 32.62
CA PHE A 124 4.66 42.90 32.62
C PHE A 124 4.48 43.70 33.90
N SER A 125 3.68 44.77 33.82
CA SER A 125 3.32 45.59 35.00
C SER A 125 2.34 44.82 35.91
N SER A 126 2.25 45.23 37.17
CA SER A 126 1.29 44.65 38.12
C SER A 126 -0.17 44.74 37.63
N ASP A 127 -0.53 45.80 36.90
CA ASP A 127 -1.87 45.96 36.33
C ASP A 127 -2.14 45.01 35.18
N GLN A 128 -1.14 44.74 34.29
CA GLN A 128 -1.24 43.75 33.23
C GLN A 128 -1.37 42.34 33.79
N LEU A 129 -0.64 41.99 34.83
CA LEU A 129 -0.68 40.68 35.46
C LEU A 129 -1.95 40.42 36.25
N ARG A 130 -2.82 41.41 36.52
CA ARG A 130 -4.15 41.20 37.14
C ARG A 130 -5.07 40.32 36.26
N SER A 131 -4.95 40.43 34.96
CA SER A 131 -5.70 39.61 33.99
C SER A 131 -4.94 38.34 33.52
N PHE A 132 -3.70 38.14 33.96
CA PHE A 132 -2.90 36.98 33.60
C PHE A 132 -3.35 35.78 34.43
N PRO A 133 -3.73 34.62 33.78
CA PRO A 133 -4.41 33.53 34.49
C PRO A 133 -3.48 32.63 35.29
N ILE A 134 -2.16 32.79 35.18
CA ILE A 134 -1.16 31.99 35.89
C ILE A 134 -0.48 32.81 36.97
N LEU A 135 -0.45 32.31 38.18
CA LEU A 135 0.26 32.89 39.30
C LEU A 135 1.52 32.11 39.61
N GLU A 136 2.56 32.75 40.10
CA GLU A 136 3.81 32.12 40.51
C GLU A 136 3.57 30.88 41.44
N LYS A 137 2.64 30.99 42.37
CA LYS A 137 2.25 29.86 43.25
C LYS A 137 1.65 28.65 42.52
N ASP A 138 0.98 28.86 41.39
CA ASP A 138 0.37 27.79 40.62
C ASP A 138 1.48 26.89 39.98
N ILE A 139 2.60 27.50 39.64
CA ILE A 139 3.77 26.81 39.06
C ILE A 139 4.53 26.07 40.17
N TYR A 140 4.81 26.75 41.30
CA TYR A 140 5.56 26.16 42.40
C TYR A 140 4.77 25.03 43.12
N SER A 141 3.44 25.08 43.22
CA SER A 141 2.63 24.07 43.89
C SER A 141 2.75 22.67 43.27
N ILE A 142 3.05 22.57 41.96
CA ILE A 142 3.27 21.28 41.29
C ILE A 142 4.71 20.81 41.45
N TYR A 143 5.66 21.71 41.40
CA TYR A 143 7.08 21.36 41.52
C TYR A 143 7.46 20.97 42.97
N THR A 144 6.85 21.58 44.00
CA THR A 144 7.05 21.28 45.42
C THR A 144 6.00 20.31 46.00
N GLY A 145 4.86 20.14 45.33
CA GLY A 145 3.74 19.32 45.78
C GLY A 145 4.00 17.80 45.79
N ASN A 146 5.02 17.34 45.11
CA ASN A 146 5.45 15.94 45.22
C ASN A 146 6.34 15.64 46.42
N GLU A 147 6.79 16.63 47.18
CA GLU A 147 7.57 16.42 48.41
C GLU A 147 6.80 16.56 49.74
N LEU A 148 5.59 17.08 49.72
CA LEU A 148 4.84 17.40 50.96
C LEU A 148 3.61 16.53 51.26
N ALA A 149 3.31 15.52 50.43
CA ALA A 149 2.21 14.57 50.68
C ALA A 149 2.67 13.22 51.28
N GLY A 150 3.74 13.20 52.03
CA GLY A 150 4.30 12.00 52.69
C GLY A 150 4.35 12.13 54.21
N VAL A 151 3.18 12.05 54.88
CA VAL A 151 3.12 11.93 56.36
C VAL A 151 3.35 10.49 56.78
N SER A 152 4.35 10.30 57.66
CA SER A 152 4.54 9.25 58.65
C SER A 152 4.18 7.79 58.29
N GLY A 153 5.20 6.99 58.10
CA GLY A 153 5.14 5.53 58.17
C GLY A 153 6.49 4.91 57.79
N ASN A 154 7.13 4.31 58.80
CA ASN A 154 8.39 3.60 58.77
C ASN A 154 8.75 2.97 57.44
N VAL A 155 9.83 3.42 56.79
CA VAL A 155 10.49 2.78 55.65
C VAL A 155 11.89 2.39 56.07
N PRO A 156 12.38 1.15 55.78
CA PRO A 156 13.68 0.66 56.15
C PRO A 156 14.84 1.36 55.45
N GLU A 157 15.96 1.53 56.15
CA GLU A 157 17.17 2.23 55.72
C GLU A 157 17.93 1.68 54.48
N SER A 158 17.33 0.79 53.69
CA SER A 158 18.00 0.20 52.47
C SER A 158 17.73 0.95 51.16
N PHE A 159 17.02 2.09 51.20
CA PHE A 159 16.68 2.86 49.98
C PHE A 159 17.42 4.20 49.80
N ILE A 160 18.47 4.50 50.62
CA ILE A 160 19.15 5.79 50.58
C ILE A 160 20.49 5.76 49.81
N GLN A 161 20.74 4.75 49.02
CA GLN A 161 22.03 4.68 48.24
C GLN A 161 21.88 4.65 46.73
N SER A 162 20.81 5.13 46.13
CA SER A 162 20.70 5.19 44.68
C SER A 162 20.10 6.51 44.12
N SER A 163 20.20 7.63 44.82
CA SER A 163 19.75 8.92 44.33
C SER A 163 20.84 9.99 44.35
N VAL A 164 21.90 9.77 43.60
CA VAL A 164 22.85 10.82 43.20
C VAL A 164 23.20 10.59 41.73
N SER A 165 22.76 11.54 40.92
CA SER A 165 22.96 11.72 39.47
C SER A 165 21.82 11.27 38.55
N SER A 166 20.70 12.02 38.50
CA SER A 166 19.82 12.05 37.34
C SER A 166 20.27 13.11 36.32
N SER A 167 21.44 12.90 35.73
CA SER A 167 21.64 13.33 34.34
C SER A 167 20.69 12.45 33.54
N THR A 168 19.74 13.02 32.82
CA THR A 168 18.88 12.28 31.89
C THR A 168 19.78 11.47 30.99
N SER A 169 19.85 10.15 31.21
CA SER A 169 20.74 9.24 30.46
C SER A 169 20.37 9.35 28.98
N PHE A 170 21.35 9.45 28.09
CA PHE A 170 21.13 9.41 26.64
C PHE A 170 20.38 8.14 26.24
N LEU A 171 20.58 7.04 26.96
CA LEU A 171 19.80 5.81 26.79
C LEU A 171 18.31 6.02 27.03
N THR A 172 17.92 6.71 28.11
CA THR A 172 16.50 6.98 28.40
C THR A 172 15.84 7.94 27.39
N LYS A 173 16.64 8.82 26.77
CA LYS A 173 16.13 9.79 25.80
C LYS A 173 16.01 9.21 24.38
N TYR A 174 16.89 8.34 23.97
CA TYR A 174 17.02 7.86 22.59
C TYR A 174 16.86 6.36 22.42
N CYS A 175 16.73 5.60 23.52
CA CYS A 175 16.59 4.15 23.47
C CYS A 175 15.42 3.70 24.36
N VAL A 176 14.78 2.61 23.94
CA VAL A 176 13.75 1.91 24.71
C VAL A 176 14.34 0.58 25.20
N ASP A 177 14.30 0.33 26.50
CA ASP A 177 14.70 -0.97 27.06
C ASP A 177 13.61 -2.01 26.81
N LEU A 178 13.82 -2.86 25.80
CA LEU A 178 12.87 -3.91 25.43
C LEU A 178 12.75 -4.97 26.52
N THR A 179 13.80 -5.26 27.24
CA THR A 179 13.77 -6.26 28.33
C THR A 179 12.99 -5.76 29.55
N ALA A 180 13.02 -4.47 29.85
CA ALA A 180 12.21 -3.87 30.89
C ALA A 180 10.72 -3.79 30.52
N THR A 181 10.40 -3.49 29.27
CA THR A 181 9.03 -3.42 28.75
C THR A 181 8.47 -4.81 28.41
N ALA A 182 9.32 -5.81 28.31
CA ALA A 182 8.97 -7.19 27.96
C ALA A 182 7.95 -7.84 28.88
N ALA A 183 7.97 -7.49 30.16
CA ALA A 183 7.03 -8.06 31.15
C ALA A 183 5.55 -7.73 30.86
N ASP A 184 5.28 -6.57 30.22
CA ASP A 184 3.91 -6.07 30.06
C ASP A 184 3.37 -6.20 28.62
N ARG A 185 4.21 -6.41 27.61
CA ARG A 185 3.81 -6.26 26.20
C ARG A 185 4.26 -7.34 25.24
N LEU A 186 4.93 -8.40 25.68
CA LEU A 186 5.61 -9.31 24.77
C LEU A 186 4.88 -10.61 24.52
N TYR A 187 4.96 -10.96 23.25
CA TYR A 187 4.51 -12.24 22.75
C TYR A 187 5.70 -13.11 22.37
N PRO A 188 5.68 -14.43 22.67
CA PRO A 188 6.71 -15.32 22.18
C PRO A 188 6.69 -15.31 20.65
N THR A 189 7.86 -15.30 20.03
CA THR A 189 8.00 -15.53 18.59
C THR A 189 7.60 -16.96 18.28
N ILE A 190 6.57 -17.11 17.46
CA ILE A 190 6.05 -18.42 17.04
C ILE A 190 6.62 -18.75 15.65
N ASN A 191 7.04 -20.02 15.48
CA ASN A 191 7.58 -20.55 14.22
C ASN A 191 8.81 -19.80 13.67
N ARG A 192 9.65 -19.24 14.57
CA ARG A 192 10.94 -18.62 14.25
C ARG A 192 12.05 -19.20 15.12
N ASP A 193 11.90 -20.43 15.59
CA ASP A 193 12.87 -21.08 16.49
C ASP A 193 14.23 -21.24 15.84
N ARG A 194 14.27 -21.50 14.53
CA ARG A 194 15.51 -21.60 13.77
C ARG A 194 16.24 -20.26 13.72
N GLU A 195 15.55 -19.20 13.32
CA GLU A 195 16.12 -17.86 13.24
C GLU A 195 16.53 -17.35 14.62
N ASN A 196 15.70 -17.55 15.66
CA ASN A 196 16.05 -17.22 17.04
C ASN A 196 17.31 -17.95 17.49
N ARG A 197 17.42 -19.25 17.20
CA ARG A 197 18.64 -20.02 17.52
C ARG A 197 19.85 -19.45 16.80
N MET A 198 19.75 -19.16 15.50
CA MET A 198 20.86 -18.56 14.74
C MET A 198 21.29 -17.22 15.33
N VAL A 199 20.35 -16.35 15.72
CA VAL A 199 20.66 -15.08 16.39
C VAL A 199 21.43 -15.33 17.70
N MET A 200 20.96 -16.26 18.55
CA MET A 200 21.64 -16.60 19.82
C MET A 200 23.00 -17.20 19.57
N GLU A 201 23.17 -18.09 18.59
CA GLU A 201 24.48 -18.70 18.23
C GLU A 201 25.50 -17.62 17.81
N VAL A 202 25.04 -16.62 17.01
CA VAL A 202 25.91 -15.50 16.61
C VAL A 202 26.27 -14.62 17.79
N LEU A 203 25.31 -14.27 18.64
CA LEU A 203 25.56 -13.45 19.85
C LEU A 203 26.56 -14.13 20.81
N GLY A 204 26.59 -15.46 20.86
CA GLY A 204 27.56 -16.24 21.64
C GLY A 204 28.91 -16.41 20.95
N SER A 205 29.09 -15.91 19.72
CA SER A 205 30.36 -16.07 18.98
C SER A 205 31.46 -15.12 19.50
N ARG A 206 32.67 -15.64 19.70
CA ARG A 206 33.81 -14.83 20.15
C ARG A 206 34.32 -13.83 19.10
N SER A 207 34.18 -14.13 17.82
CA SER A 207 34.81 -13.34 16.74
C SER A 207 33.87 -12.37 16.06
N LYS A 208 32.57 -12.69 16.02
CA LYS A 208 31.51 -11.88 15.37
C LYS A 208 30.23 -12.01 16.20
N SER A 209 30.09 -11.16 17.18
CA SER A 209 28.94 -11.13 18.08
C SER A 209 27.82 -10.22 17.59
N ASN A 210 27.97 -9.61 16.42
CA ASN A 210 26.94 -8.71 15.86
C ASN A 210 26.09 -9.42 14.83
N VAL A 211 24.79 -9.22 14.89
CA VAL A 211 23.78 -9.84 14.03
C VAL A 211 23.20 -8.80 13.08
N LEU A 212 23.10 -9.13 11.80
CA LEU A 212 22.34 -8.35 10.84
C LEU A 212 21.15 -9.17 10.33
N ILE A 213 19.96 -8.82 10.75
CA ILE A 213 18.72 -9.46 10.34
C ILE A 213 18.27 -8.85 9.01
N VAL A 214 18.25 -9.67 7.95
CA VAL A 214 17.91 -9.24 6.60
C VAL A 214 16.66 -9.97 6.12
N GLY A 215 15.69 -9.24 5.58
CA GLY A 215 14.45 -9.84 5.03
C GLY A 215 13.51 -8.78 4.47
N ASP A 216 12.53 -9.20 3.69
CA ASP A 216 11.53 -8.29 3.12
C ASP A 216 10.75 -7.51 4.19
N ALA A 217 10.08 -6.41 3.78
CA ALA A 217 9.20 -5.66 4.66
C ALA A 217 8.01 -6.54 5.13
N GLY A 218 7.72 -6.54 6.43
CA GLY A 218 6.59 -7.27 7.00
C GLY A 218 6.83 -8.76 7.32
N VAL A 219 8.06 -9.29 7.13
CA VAL A 219 8.35 -10.71 7.46
C VAL A 219 8.56 -10.97 8.96
N GLY A 220 8.59 -9.92 9.80
CA GLY A 220 8.70 -10.03 11.25
C GLY A 220 10.12 -9.92 11.80
N LYS A 221 11.01 -9.14 11.16
CA LYS A 221 12.39 -8.88 11.66
C LYS A 221 12.43 -8.29 13.08
N THR A 222 11.68 -7.22 13.29
CA THR A 222 11.55 -6.54 14.58
C THR A 222 10.93 -7.46 15.64
N ALA A 223 9.90 -8.23 15.25
CA ALA A 223 9.27 -9.22 16.13
C ALA A 223 10.23 -10.31 16.59
N LEU A 224 11.22 -10.69 15.76
CA LEU A 224 12.26 -11.66 16.13
C LEU A 224 13.10 -11.15 17.31
N VAL A 225 13.46 -9.85 17.30
CA VAL A 225 14.24 -9.23 18.40
C VAL A 225 13.38 -9.07 19.65
N TYR A 226 12.11 -8.71 19.50
CA TYR A 226 11.17 -8.66 20.63
C TYR A 226 11.00 -10.05 21.29
N GLY A 227 10.93 -11.10 20.47
CA GLY A 227 10.89 -12.47 20.97
C GLY A 227 12.19 -12.90 21.66
N LEU A 228 13.36 -12.42 21.20
CA LEU A 228 14.61 -12.63 21.89
C LEU A 228 14.59 -11.94 23.28
N ALA A 229 14.14 -10.69 23.36
CA ALA A 229 14.00 -9.98 24.63
C ALA A 229 13.04 -10.72 25.59
N TRP A 230 11.92 -11.23 25.06
CA TRP A 230 10.99 -12.06 25.83
C TRP A 230 11.64 -13.36 26.34
N ASN A 231 12.42 -14.03 25.49
CA ASN A 231 13.15 -15.25 25.88
C ASN A 231 14.18 -14.96 26.98
N ILE A 232 14.87 -13.80 26.94
CA ILE A 232 15.81 -13.37 27.97
C ILE A 232 15.10 -13.20 29.32
N VAL A 233 14.00 -12.46 29.34
CA VAL A 233 13.21 -12.20 30.56
C VAL A 233 12.64 -13.49 31.16
N ASN A 234 12.23 -14.43 30.30
CA ASN A 234 11.67 -15.72 30.72
C ASN A 234 12.73 -16.84 30.93
N HIS A 235 14.00 -16.49 30.99
CA HIS A 235 15.10 -17.45 31.19
C HIS A 235 15.14 -18.62 30.18
N LYS A 236 14.69 -18.34 28.93
CA LYS A 236 14.68 -19.30 27.82
C LYS A 236 15.87 -19.08 26.86
N VAL A 237 16.98 -18.68 27.40
CA VAL A 237 18.22 -18.38 26.66
C VAL A 237 19.44 -19.13 27.26
N PRO A 238 20.51 -19.33 26.50
CA PRO A 238 21.77 -19.86 27.05
C PRO A 238 22.35 -18.94 28.13
N SER A 239 23.15 -19.50 29.04
CA SER A 239 23.69 -18.81 30.21
C SER A 239 24.45 -17.51 29.90
N PHE A 240 25.08 -17.39 28.73
CA PHE A 240 25.78 -16.16 28.33
C PHE A 240 24.86 -15.01 27.99
N LEU A 241 23.57 -15.26 27.75
CA LEU A 241 22.53 -14.24 27.53
C LEU A 241 21.64 -14.03 28.76
N GLU A 242 21.82 -14.79 29.85
CA GLU A 242 21.05 -14.56 31.06
C GLU A 242 21.35 -13.18 31.64
N GLY A 243 20.27 -12.41 31.91
CA GLY A 243 20.41 -11.05 32.43
C GLY A 243 20.86 -10.01 31.40
N ALA A 244 20.98 -10.38 30.13
CA ALA A 244 21.24 -9.41 29.06
C ALA A 244 20.08 -8.40 28.90
N ARG A 245 20.42 -7.17 28.55
CA ARG A 245 19.45 -6.09 28.31
C ARG A 245 19.48 -5.66 26.85
N VAL A 246 18.32 -5.60 26.23
CA VAL A 246 18.16 -5.21 24.82
C VAL A 246 17.60 -3.80 24.75
N PHE A 247 18.36 -2.89 24.16
CA PHE A 247 18.00 -1.49 23.98
C PHE A 247 17.71 -1.21 22.52
N GLU A 248 16.47 -0.81 22.18
CA GLU A 248 16.08 -0.39 20.84
C GLU A 248 16.39 1.09 20.64
N LEU A 249 17.18 1.42 19.63
CA LEU A 249 17.50 2.80 19.25
C LEU A 249 16.32 3.44 18.50
N ASP A 250 15.83 4.56 19.00
CA ASP A 250 14.87 5.40 18.29
C ASP A 250 15.58 6.29 17.26
N ASN A 251 15.64 5.81 16.02
CA ASN A 251 16.26 6.53 14.91
C ASN A 251 15.60 7.90 14.66
N ALA A 252 14.30 8.02 14.84
CA ALA A 252 13.57 9.26 14.61
C ALA A 252 13.99 10.32 15.64
N SER A 253 14.00 9.96 16.93
CA SER A 253 14.45 10.85 18.02
C SER A 253 15.94 11.19 17.91
N LEU A 254 16.77 10.24 17.45
CA LEU A 254 18.19 10.47 17.25
C LEU A 254 18.47 11.56 16.19
N ILE A 255 17.69 11.56 15.09
CA ILE A 255 17.86 12.48 13.95
C ILE A 255 17.10 13.78 14.17
N ALA A 256 15.97 13.76 14.88
CA ALA A 256 15.15 14.95 15.12
C ALA A 256 15.94 16.05 15.83
N GLY A 257 15.84 17.28 15.31
CA GLY A 257 16.49 18.46 15.88
C GLY A 257 18.01 18.53 15.70
N ALA A 258 18.64 17.61 14.97
CA ALA A 258 20.06 17.71 14.66
C ALA A 258 20.29 18.84 13.65
N THR A 259 20.96 19.91 14.11
CA THR A 259 21.18 21.13 13.31
C THR A 259 22.49 21.08 12.50
N TYR A 260 23.44 20.21 12.88
CA TYR A 260 24.72 20.01 12.20
C TYR A 260 25.15 18.54 12.15
N LYS A 261 25.96 18.19 11.15
CA LYS A 261 26.36 16.78 10.87
C LYS A 261 27.00 16.04 12.05
N GLY A 262 27.68 16.74 12.95
CA GLY A 262 28.36 16.12 14.11
C GLY A 262 27.44 15.78 15.28
N GLU A 263 26.23 16.31 15.32
CA GLU A 263 25.35 16.16 16.48
C GLU A 263 24.80 14.72 16.64
N ILE A 264 24.43 14.08 15.52
CA ILE A 264 24.01 12.68 15.50
C ILE A 264 25.17 11.78 15.96
N GLU A 265 26.40 12.09 15.52
CA GLU A 265 27.60 11.37 15.92
C GLU A 265 27.85 11.46 17.42
N ASP A 266 27.71 12.67 17.99
CA ASP A 266 27.92 12.90 19.41
C ASP A 266 26.83 12.25 20.27
N ARG A 267 25.58 12.31 19.85
CA ARG A 267 24.47 11.60 20.50
C ARG A 267 24.75 10.07 20.52
N LEU A 268 25.14 9.51 19.39
CA LEU A 268 25.44 8.08 19.28
C LEU A 268 26.66 7.67 20.11
N LYS A 269 27.73 8.49 20.15
CA LYS A 269 28.91 8.24 21.01
C LYS A 269 28.52 8.19 22.49
N ASN A 270 27.64 9.09 22.94
CA ASN A 270 27.20 9.12 24.32
C ASN A 270 26.33 7.90 24.66
N ILE A 271 25.42 7.46 23.75
CA ILE A 271 24.65 6.22 23.89
C ILE A 271 25.60 5.02 24.04
N VAL A 272 26.56 4.88 23.14
CA VAL A 272 27.55 3.79 23.18
C VAL A 272 28.36 3.81 24.48
N LYS A 273 28.75 5.00 24.94
CA LYS A 273 29.50 5.16 26.20
C LYS A 273 28.67 4.69 27.41
N GLU A 274 27.39 4.99 27.46
CA GLU A 274 26.49 4.56 28.53
C GLU A 274 26.22 3.06 28.46
N LEU A 275 26.04 2.49 27.24
CA LEU A 275 25.86 1.04 27.04
C LEU A 275 27.06 0.22 27.54
N ARG A 276 28.30 0.71 27.38
CA ARG A 276 29.52 0.05 27.92
C ARG A 276 29.52 -0.07 29.44
N GLY A 277 28.74 0.77 30.12
CA GLY A 277 28.60 0.68 31.59
C GLY A 277 27.58 -0.35 32.06
N ILE A 278 26.91 -1.05 31.14
CA ILE A 278 25.88 -2.04 31.42
C ILE A 278 26.40 -3.41 30.98
N ASP A 279 26.46 -4.35 31.90
CA ASP A 279 26.88 -5.72 31.58
C ASP A 279 25.90 -6.38 30.63
N ASN A 280 26.37 -7.05 29.58
CA ASN A 280 25.59 -7.75 28.57
C ASN A 280 24.55 -6.88 27.88
N ALA A 281 24.86 -5.60 27.61
CA ALA A 281 24.00 -4.73 26.85
C ALA A 281 24.02 -5.08 25.34
N ILE A 282 22.85 -5.16 24.72
CA ILE A 282 22.65 -5.39 23.29
C ILE A 282 21.92 -4.17 22.72
N LEU A 283 22.52 -3.52 21.72
CA LEU A 283 21.88 -2.41 21.01
C LEU A 283 21.15 -2.95 19.79
N PHE A 284 19.84 -2.79 19.75
CA PHE A 284 19.02 -3.08 18.58
C PHE A 284 18.80 -1.81 17.75
N ILE A 285 19.09 -1.88 16.46
CA ILE A 285 18.90 -0.79 15.51
C ILE A 285 17.99 -1.29 14.38
N ASP A 286 16.72 -0.93 14.44
CA ASP A 286 15.81 -1.20 13.32
C ASP A 286 16.13 -0.23 12.17
N GLU A 287 15.93 -0.68 10.91
CA GLU A 287 16.25 0.09 9.71
C GLU A 287 17.69 0.68 9.74
N ILE A 288 18.67 -0.12 10.17
CA ILE A 288 20.07 0.33 10.37
C ILE A 288 20.66 1.06 9.14
N HIS A 289 20.17 0.78 7.95
CA HIS A 289 20.59 1.42 6.72
C HIS A 289 20.37 2.94 6.73
N ILE A 290 19.39 3.47 7.51
CA ILE A 290 19.14 4.91 7.65
C ILE A 290 20.37 5.63 8.23
N LEU A 291 21.05 5.01 9.18
CA LEU A 291 22.24 5.56 9.80
C LEU A 291 23.49 5.46 8.93
N LEU A 292 23.46 4.60 7.90
CA LEU A 292 24.60 4.31 7.04
C LEU A 292 24.50 5.01 5.67
N ASP A 293 23.34 5.50 5.28
CA ASP A 293 23.13 6.15 3.98
C ASP A 293 23.79 7.52 3.91
N SER A 294 24.90 7.58 3.19
CA SER A 294 25.66 8.82 2.97
C SER A 294 24.92 9.89 2.15
N ARG A 295 23.90 9.48 1.37
CA ARG A 295 23.11 10.37 0.52
C ARG A 295 22.15 11.25 1.34
N GLN A 296 21.70 10.76 2.48
CA GLN A 296 20.82 11.49 3.39
C GLN A 296 21.56 12.40 4.38
N GLY A 297 22.88 12.58 4.23
CA GLY A 297 23.65 13.43 5.12
C GLY A 297 24.10 12.75 6.42
N ASN A 298 23.72 11.51 6.67
CA ASN A 298 23.96 10.75 7.90
C ASN A 298 25.28 9.95 7.90
N SER A 299 26.20 10.24 6.97
CA SER A 299 27.49 9.50 6.80
C SER A 299 28.36 9.41 8.05
N GLY A 300 28.10 10.24 9.06
CA GLY A 300 28.83 10.27 10.30
C GLY A 300 28.50 9.17 11.30
N ALA A 301 27.24 8.74 11.39
CA ALA A 301 26.82 7.70 12.32
C ALA A 301 27.51 6.34 12.04
N GLY A 302 27.67 6.00 10.76
CA GLY A 302 28.43 4.81 10.35
C GLY A 302 29.90 4.84 10.79
N ASN A 303 30.53 6.02 10.79
CA ASN A 303 31.90 6.18 11.24
C ASN A 303 32.09 6.01 12.76
N VAL A 304 31.04 6.31 13.53
CA VAL A 304 31.03 6.05 14.99
C VAL A 304 30.85 4.55 15.28
N LEU A 305 29.93 3.88 14.58
CA LEU A 305 29.66 2.45 14.81
C LEU A 305 30.82 1.55 14.36
N LYS A 306 31.48 1.87 13.23
CA LYS A 306 32.56 1.02 12.68
C LYS A 306 33.71 0.68 13.68
N PRO A 307 34.28 1.64 14.42
CA PRO A 307 35.28 1.33 15.44
C PRO A 307 34.74 0.50 16.61
N GLU A 308 33.53 0.84 17.07
CA GLU A 308 32.89 0.22 18.23
C GLU A 308 32.59 -1.27 17.99
N LEU A 309 32.09 -1.59 16.81
CA LEU A 309 31.87 -2.97 16.36
C LEU A 309 33.17 -3.76 16.21
N SER A 310 34.34 -3.08 16.14
CA SER A 310 35.63 -3.75 15.98
C SER A 310 36.27 -4.13 17.30
N HIS A 311 36.03 -3.40 18.37
CA HIS A 311 36.65 -3.60 19.67
C HIS A 311 35.95 -4.69 20.48
N GLY A 312 34.71 -5.08 20.05
CA GLY A 312 33.94 -6.10 20.77
C GLY A 312 33.30 -5.61 22.07
N ASP A 313 33.36 -4.31 22.33
CA ASP A 313 32.83 -3.69 23.55
C ASP A 313 31.32 -3.41 23.44
N LEU A 314 30.76 -3.51 22.24
CA LEU A 314 29.36 -3.30 21.95
C LEU A 314 28.80 -4.45 21.09
N THR A 315 27.74 -5.06 21.54
CA THR A 315 26.98 -6.04 20.77
C THR A 315 25.78 -5.35 20.08
N VAL A 316 25.68 -5.50 18.76
CA VAL A 316 24.64 -4.85 17.95
C VAL A 316 23.83 -5.88 17.19
N ILE A 317 22.50 -5.72 17.23
CA ILE A 317 21.57 -6.37 16.32
C ILE A 317 21.05 -5.29 15.37
N GLY A 318 21.33 -5.40 14.08
CA GLY A 318 20.76 -4.53 13.06
C GLY A 318 19.64 -5.24 12.31
N ALA A 319 18.61 -4.51 11.89
CA ALA A 319 17.59 -5.03 10.97
C ALA A 319 17.53 -4.15 9.72
N THR A 320 17.31 -4.76 8.55
CA THR A 320 17.18 -4.05 7.28
C THR A 320 16.43 -4.89 6.24
N THR A 321 16.02 -4.27 5.12
CA THR A 321 15.48 -5.02 3.99
C THR A 321 16.57 -5.61 3.10
N ILE A 322 16.21 -6.59 2.26
CA ILE A 322 17.15 -7.22 1.32
C ILE A 322 17.70 -6.18 0.33
N ASP A 323 16.84 -5.29 -0.15
CA ASP A 323 17.19 -4.26 -1.13
C ASP A 323 18.17 -3.24 -0.54
N GLU A 324 17.92 -2.75 0.69
CA GLU A 324 18.81 -1.80 1.40
C GLU A 324 20.14 -2.45 1.81
N TYR A 325 20.09 -3.72 2.23
CA TYR A 325 21.30 -4.48 2.51
C TYR A 325 22.25 -4.51 1.29
N ARG A 326 21.71 -4.91 0.13
CA ARG A 326 22.48 -4.97 -1.13
C ARG A 326 23.01 -3.62 -1.61
N LYS A 327 22.21 -2.54 -1.45
CA LYS A 327 22.58 -1.20 -1.92
C LYS A 327 23.55 -0.45 -1.03
N ILE A 328 23.44 -0.62 0.28
CA ILE A 328 24.09 0.25 1.26
C ILE A 328 25.11 -0.51 2.11
N ILE A 329 24.77 -1.72 2.60
CA ILE A 329 25.59 -2.43 3.58
C ILE A 329 26.58 -3.38 2.91
N GLU A 330 26.14 -4.21 1.99
CA GLU A 330 26.96 -5.21 1.31
C GLU A 330 28.18 -4.59 0.58
N PRO A 331 28.06 -3.42 -0.09
CA PRO A 331 29.20 -2.75 -0.71
C PRO A 331 30.19 -2.17 0.29
N ASP A 332 29.79 -1.88 1.53
CA ASP A 332 30.68 -1.45 2.60
C ASP A 332 31.35 -2.66 3.27
N HIS A 333 32.39 -3.18 2.63
CA HIS A 333 33.12 -4.36 3.13
C HIS A 333 33.65 -4.20 4.56
N ALA A 334 33.93 -2.96 5.00
CA ALA A 334 34.44 -2.70 6.36
C ALA A 334 33.32 -2.88 7.40
N PHE A 335 32.08 -2.54 7.07
CA PHE A 335 30.94 -2.73 7.93
C PHE A 335 30.40 -4.16 7.85
N ASN A 336 30.18 -4.67 6.63
CA ASN A 336 29.58 -5.98 6.39
C ASN A 336 30.35 -7.14 7.07
N ARG A 337 31.68 -7.14 7.03
CA ARG A 337 32.50 -8.21 7.66
C ARG A 337 32.37 -8.31 9.18
N ARG A 338 31.76 -7.33 9.85
CA ARG A 338 31.57 -7.28 11.31
C ARG A 338 30.26 -7.84 11.78
N PHE A 339 29.35 -8.09 10.85
CA PHE A 339 28.07 -8.70 11.11
C PHE A 339 28.01 -10.12 10.55
N GLU A 340 27.26 -10.97 11.23
CA GLU A 340 26.78 -12.22 10.66
C GLU A 340 25.34 -12.02 10.21
N VAL A 341 25.07 -12.38 8.95
CA VAL A 341 23.76 -12.14 8.33
C VAL A 341 22.80 -13.28 8.66
N VAL A 342 21.69 -12.96 9.30
CA VAL A 342 20.57 -13.88 9.54
C VAL A 342 19.44 -13.50 8.60
N GLN A 343 19.17 -14.35 7.61
CA GLN A 343 18.11 -14.11 6.67
C GLN A 343 16.76 -14.59 7.22
N VAL A 344 15.77 -13.68 7.22
CA VAL A 344 14.39 -13.96 7.61
C VAL A 344 13.51 -13.94 6.38
N ASN A 345 13.03 -15.12 5.98
CA ASN A 345 12.18 -15.30 4.84
C ASN A 345 10.70 -15.16 5.21
N GLU A 346 9.86 -14.89 4.21
CA GLU A 346 8.40 -14.94 4.37
C GLU A 346 7.98 -16.35 4.82
N PRO A 347 7.16 -16.48 5.88
CA PRO A 347 6.69 -17.78 6.34
C PRO A 347 5.76 -18.44 5.31
N ASP A 348 5.69 -19.77 5.33
CA ASP A 348 4.68 -20.50 4.60
C ASP A 348 3.27 -20.24 5.19
N LEU A 349 2.23 -20.59 4.44
CA LEU A 349 0.85 -20.36 4.85
C LEU A 349 0.52 -20.98 6.21
N LYS A 350 1.01 -22.20 6.49
CA LYS A 350 0.74 -22.91 7.73
C LYS A 350 1.39 -22.22 8.92
N SER A 351 2.64 -21.83 8.78
CA SER A 351 3.37 -21.06 9.81
C SER A 351 2.76 -19.68 10.04
N ALA A 352 2.34 -19.00 8.98
CA ALA A 352 1.68 -17.71 9.07
C ALA A 352 0.32 -17.78 9.80
N ILE A 353 -0.48 -18.84 9.57
CA ILE A 353 -1.74 -19.08 10.30
C ILE A 353 -1.44 -19.25 11.80
N GLN A 354 -0.43 -20.03 12.18
CA GLN A 354 -0.06 -20.20 13.58
C GLN A 354 0.44 -18.88 14.22
N MET A 355 1.20 -18.08 13.49
CA MET A 355 1.61 -16.74 13.93
C MET A 355 0.40 -15.84 14.16
N LEU A 356 -0.58 -15.86 13.25
CA LEU A 356 -1.78 -15.03 13.37
C LEU A 356 -2.66 -15.48 14.55
N HIS A 357 -2.77 -16.79 14.80
CA HIS A 357 -3.45 -17.32 15.98
C HIS A 357 -2.83 -16.81 17.29
N SER A 358 -1.51 -16.65 17.34
CA SER A 358 -0.83 -16.18 18.56
C SER A 358 -1.13 -14.74 18.94
N VAL A 359 -1.34 -13.89 17.94
CA VAL A 359 -1.63 -12.46 18.15
C VAL A 359 -3.13 -12.17 18.19
N ARG A 360 -3.97 -13.12 17.74
CA ARG A 360 -5.42 -12.98 17.63
C ARG A 360 -6.06 -12.39 18.88
N GLN A 361 -5.70 -12.93 20.04
CA GLN A 361 -6.36 -12.58 21.30
C GLN A 361 -6.24 -11.09 21.65
N SER A 362 -5.09 -10.48 21.39
CA SER A 362 -4.89 -9.05 21.66
C SER A 362 -5.76 -8.15 20.77
N TYR A 363 -5.99 -8.55 19.53
CA TYR A 363 -6.88 -7.83 18.61
C TYR A 363 -8.35 -8.01 18.97
N VAL A 364 -8.75 -9.24 19.38
CA VAL A 364 -10.10 -9.54 19.88
C VAL A 364 -10.42 -8.71 21.13
N GLU A 365 -9.50 -8.61 22.06
CA GLU A 365 -9.67 -7.79 23.28
C GLU A 365 -9.78 -6.30 22.97
N TYR A 366 -8.97 -5.81 22.03
CA TYR A 366 -8.99 -4.39 21.63
C TYR A 366 -10.28 -4.01 20.90
N HIS A 367 -10.71 -4.81 19.92
CA HIS A 367 -11.90 -4.53 19.12
C HIS A 367 -13.19 -5.01 19.76
N ARG A 368 -13.13 -5.93 20.75
CA ARG A 368 -14.26 -6.58 21.42
C ARG A 368 -15.16 -7.37 20.44
N VAL A 369 -14.55 -7.94 19.43
CA VAL A 369 -15.20 -8.78 18.40
C VAL A 369 -14.38 -10.04 18.24
N GLY A 370 -15.06 -11.20 18.28
CA GLY A 370 -14.44 -12.50 18.06
C GLY A 370 -14.05 -12.73 16.59
N ILE A 371 -13.19 -13.71 16.35
CA ILE A 371 -12.86 -14.18 14.99
C ILE A 371 -12.69 -15.70 15.00
N SER A 372 -13.33 -16.39 14.06
CA SER A 372 -13.27 -17.83 13.91
C SER A 372 -11.90 -18.30 13.38
N ASP A 373 -11.54 -19.55 13.65
CA ASP A 373 -10.30 -20.16 13.16
C ASP A 373 -10.23 -20.19 11.62
N ASP A 374 -11.37 -20.43 10.97
CA ASP A 374 -11.47 -20.41 9.52
C ASP A 374 -11.25 -19.01 8.95
N ALA A 375 -11.75 -17.96 9.62
CA ALA A 375 -11.52 -16.57 9.22
C ALA A 375 -10.06 -16.16 9.41
N VAL A 376 -9.38 -16.64 10.45
CA VAL A 376 -7.93 -16.43 10.64
C VAL A 376 -7.14 -17.07 9.48
N ALA A 377 -7.48 -18.32 9.11
CA ALA A 377 -6.84 -18.98 7.97
C ALA A 377 -7.13 -18.24 6.66
N GLU A 378 -8.35 -17.73 6.50
CA GLU A 378 -8.74 -16.94 5.33
C GLU A 378 -8.02 -15.59 5.25
N CYS A 379 -7.80 -14.91 6.37
CA CYS A 379 -6.97 -13.70 6.41
C CYS A 379 -5.59 -13.94 5.81
N VAL A 380 -4.94 -15.05 6.17
CA VAL A 380 -3.62 -15.40 5.64
C VAL A 380 -3.68 -15.71 4.15
N ARG A 381 -4.68 -16.49 3.72
CA ARG A 381 -4.86 -16.90 2.32
C ARG A 381 -5.14 -15.71 1.41
N LEU A 382 -6.08 -14.84 1.82
CA LEU A 382 -6.46 -13.68 1.03
C LEU A 382 -5.37 -12.59 1.07
N ALA A 383 -4.70 -12.39 2.20
CA ALA A 383 -3.58 -11.47 2.28
C ALA A 383 -2.45 -11.90 1.33
N LYS A 384 -2.06 -13.19 1.34
CA LYS A 384 -1.04 -13.72 0.42
C LYS A 384 -1.43 -13.53 -1.05
N ARG A 385 -2.71 -13.65 -1.36
CA ARG A 385 -3.23 -13.58 -2.74
C ARG A 385 -3.41 -12.13 -3.22
N TYR A 386 -3.91 -11.24 -2.37
CA TYR A 386 -4.39 -9.92 -2.79
C TYR A 386 -3.66 -8.73 -2.17
N VAL A 387 -2.96 -8.89 -1.04
CA VAL A 387 -2.20 -7.81 -0.38
C VAL A 387 -0.71 -7.98 -0.69
N LYS A 388 -0.17 -7.19 -1.64
CA LYS A 388 1.15 -7.42 -2.21
C LYS A 388 2.21 -6.43 -1.79
N ASP A 389 1.80 -5.33 -1.23
CA ASP A 389 2.65 -4.27 -0.70
C ASP A 389 3.45 -4.70 0.54
N ARG A 390 2.99 -5.75 1.23
CA ARG A 390 3.62 -6.32 2.42
C ARG A 390 3.63 -7.85 2.38
N ARG A 391 4.63 -8.45 3.06
CA ARG A 391 4.73 -9.91 3.19
C ARG A 391 3.97 -10.43 4.39
N LEU A 392 3.73 -11.73 4.41
CA LEU A 392 3.25 -12.43 5.59
C LEU A 392 4.33 -12.40 6.70
N PRO A 393 3.94 -12.31 7.99
CA PRO A 393 2.57 -12.29 8.50
C PRO A 393 1.93 -10.89 8.54
N ASP A 394 2.67 -9.79 8.35
CA ASP A 394 2.21 -8.41 8.54
C ASP A 394 0.98 -8.08 7.67
N SER A 395 0.97 -8.51 6.41
CA SER A 395 -0.17 -8.32 5.52
C SER A 395 -1.46 -8.99 6.04
N ALA A 396 -1.34 -10.17 6.66
CA ALA A 396 -2.48 -10.89 7.24
C ALA A 396 -2.93 -10.29 8.57
N ILE A 397 -1.98 -9.83 9.40
CA ILE A 397 -2.27 -9.11 10.66
C ILE A 397 -3.03 -7.81 10.33
N GLY A 398 -2.56 -7.04 9.34
CA GLY A 398 -3.24 -5.84 8.91
C GLY A 398 -4.65 -6.10 8.35
N LEU A 399 -4.85 -7.22 7.65
CA LEU A 399 -6.19 -7.60 7.18
C LEU A 399 -7.10 -8.01 8.33
N LEU A 400 -6.59 -8.75 9.32
CA LEU A 400 -7.31 -9.09 10.55
C LEU A 400 -7.79 -7.83 11.29
N ASP A 401 -6.87 -6.90 11.55
CA ASP A 401 -7.14 -5.65 12.25
C ASP A 401 -8.20 -4.81 11.54
N MET A 402 -8.06 -4.63 10.22
CA MET A 402 -9.04 -3.92 9.38
C MET A 402 -10.41 -4.59 9.43
N THR A 403 -10.48 -5.92 9.42
CA THR A 403 -11.76 -6.65 9.43
C THR A 403 -12.47 -6.48 10.75
N LEU A 404 -11.75 -6.65 11.87
CA LEU A 404 -12.30 -6.43 13.21
C LEU A 404 -12.77 -4.98 13.42
N SER A 405 -11.98 -4.01 12.93
CA SER A 405 -12.35 -2.59 12.97
C SER A 405 -13.59 -2.29 12.13
N ALA A 406 -13.70 -2.88 10.94
CA ALA A 406 -14.87 -2.71 10.09
C ALA A 406 -16.15 -3.28 10.72
N ILE A 407 -16.08 -4.44 11.38
CA ILE A 407 -17.21 -5.02 12.12
C ILE A 407 -17.59 -4.16 13.31
N LYS A 408 -16.61 -3.69 14.09
CA LYS A 408 -16.90 -2.76 15.19
C LYS A 408 -17.66 -1.53 14.69
N MET A 409 -17.26 -0.96 13.58
CA MET A 409 -17.94 0.17 12.97
C MET A 409 -19.36 -0.20 12.49
N VAL A 410 -19.55 -1.39 11.90
CA VAL A 410 -20.88 -1.90 11.51
C VAL A 410 -21.81 -2.02 12.73
N ASN A 411 -21.31 -2.59 13.82
CA ASN A 411 -22.08 -2.75 15.04
C ASN A 411 -22.46 -1.42 15.73
N GLU A 412 -21.59 -0.39 15.62
CA GLU A 412 -21.81 0.91 16.27
C GLU A 412 -22.67 1.86 15.43
N THR A 413 -22.47 1.91 14.11
CA THR A 413 -23.10 2.94 13.24
C THR A 413 -23.95 2.37 12.12
N GLY A 414 -23.74 1.11 11.71
CA GLY A 414 -24.33 0.54 10.49
C GLY A 414 -25.85 0.64 10.45
N LYS A 415 -26.55 0.36 11.57
CA LYS A 415 -28.02 0.49 11.65
C LYS A 415 -28.48 1.93 11.43
N LYS A 416 -27.88 2.91 12.14
CA LYS A 416 -28.25 4.33 12.05
C LYS A 416 -28.01 4.90 10.66
N ASP A 417 -26.89 4.52 10.05
CA ASP A 417 -26.55 5.00 8.72
C ASP A 417 -27.49 4.44 7.65
N THR A 418 -27.88 3.17 7.77
CA THR A 418 -28.86 2.54 6.87
C THR A 418 -30.26 3.13 7.04
N GLU A 419 -30.71 3.35 8.30
CA GLU A 419 -32.00 4.00 8.59
C GLU A 419 -32.06 5.42 8.00
N ALA A 420 -30.96 6.18 8.08
CA ALA A 420 -30.87 7.52 7.51
C ALA A 420 -30.99 7.51 5.96
N LEU A 421 -30.38 6.50 5.30
CA LEU A 421 -30.50 6.33 3.86
C LEU A 421 -31.91 5.90 3.44
N LEU A 422 -32.57 5.04 4.21
CA LEU A 422 -33.97 4.65 3.98
C LEU A 422 -34.91 5.86 4.14
N ALA A 423 -34.72 6.66 5.19
CA ALA A 423 -35.51 7.88 5.40
C ALA A 423 -35.35 8.84 4.21
N ARG A 424 -34.12 8.98 3.67
CA ARG A 424 -33.88 9.81 2.48
C ARG A 424 -34.56 9.26 1.22
N LEU A 425 -34.56 7.94 1.05
CA LEU A 425 -35.29 7.28 -0.03
C LEU A 425 -36.80 7.58 0.06
N ASP A 426 -37.40 7.46 1.26
CA ASP A 426 -38.81 7.75 1.51
C ASP A 426 -39.17 9.24 1.27
N GLU A 427 -38.23 10.17 1.53
CA GLU A 427 -38.37 11.59 1.19
C GLU A 427 -38.43 11.79 -0.33
N ILE A 428 -37.47 11.22 -1.07
CA ILE A 428 -37.42 11.34 -2.55
C ILE A 428 -38.70 10.77 -3.21
N GLU A 429 -39.23 9.65 -2.67
CA GLU A 429 -40.47 9.06 -3.22
C GLU A 429 -41.68 9.97 -3.01
N LYS A 430 -41.78 10.68 -1.87
CA LYS A 430 -42.91 11.56 -1.51
C LYS A 430 -42.87 12.94 -2.17
N GLU A 431 -41.68 13.38 -2.63
CA GLU A 431 -41.55 14.68 -3.28
C GLU A 431 -42.27 14.71 -4.64
N GLU A 432 -43.00 15.76 -4.92
CA GLU A 432 -43.66 16.00 -6.24
C GLU A 432 -42.63 16.63 -7.20
N LYS A 433 -41.74 15.84 -7.76
CA LYS A 433 -40.72 16.24 -8.73
C LYS A 433 -40.86 15.47 -10.04
N ALA A 434 -40.27 16.01 -11.11
CA ALA A 434 -40.23 15.33 -12.40
C ALA A 434 -39.48 13.98 -12.30
N PRO A 435 -39.93 12.91 -13.01
CA PRO A 435 -39.28 11.59 -12.92
C PRO A 435 -37.77 11.62 -13.17
N GLN A 436 -37.29 12.47 -14.05
CA GLN A 436 -35.86 12.61 -14.36
C GLN A 436 -35.05 13.19 -13.21
N GLU A 437 -35.59 14.16 -12.46
CA GLU A 437 -34.94 14.72 -11.27
C GLU A 437 -34.85 13.68 -10.13
N LYS A 438 -35.94 12.91 -9.94
CA LYS A 438 -35.97 11.81 -8.98
C LYS A 438 -34.90 10.73 -9.29
N VAL A 439 -34.70 10.39 -10.56
CA VAL A 439 -33.66 9.44 -10.98
C VAL A 439 -32.25 9.96 -10.64
N GLU A 440 -32.00 11.26 -10.82
CA GLU A 440 -30.70 11.84 -10.42
C GLU A 440 -30.50 11.83 -8.90
N GLU A 441 -31.55 12.10 -8.13
CA GLU A 441 -31.47 12.01 -6.65
C GLU A 441 -31.29 10.58 -6.18
N LEU A 442 -31.93 9.59 -6.80
CA LEU A 442 -31.69 8.16 -6.50
C LEU A 442 -30.27 7.71 -6.85
N LYS A 443 -29.71 8.19 -7.96
CA LYS A 443 -28.30 7.95 -8.30
C LYS A 443 -27.35 8.57 -7.29
N THR A 444 -27.69 9.76 -6.79
CA THR A 444 -26.93 10.40 -5.70
C THR A 444 -27.05 9.61 -4.40
N LEU A 445 -28.23 9.08 -4.08
CA LEU A 445 -28.44 8.23 -2.91
C LEU A 445 -27.67 6.91 -3.04
N LEU A 446 -27.63 6.29 -4.21
CA LEU A 446 -26.81 5.11 -4.50
C LEU A 446 -25.32 5.40 -4.28
N PHE A 447 -24.84 6.53 -4.78
CA PHE A 447 -23.46 6.97 -4.54
C PHE A 447 -23.18 7.19 -3.05
N LEU A 448 -24.10 7.81 -2.31
CA LEU A 448 -23.99 7.99 -0.86
C LEU A 448 -23.99 6.65 -0.12
N MET A 449 -24.83 5.69 -0.52
CA MET A 449 -24.85 4.33 0.02
C MET A 449 -23.49 3.66 -0.09
N HIS A 450 -22.88 3.70 -1.28
CA HIS A 450 -21.56 3.10 -1.51
C HIS A 450 -20.41 3.79 -0.75
N ASN A 451 -20.50 5.09 -0.49
CA ASN A 451 -19.46 5.84 0.22
C ASN A 451 -19.62 5.84 1.74
N LYS A 452 -20.84 5.70 2.25
CA LYS A 452 -21.13 5.82 3.67
C LYS A 452 -21.16 4.48 4.39
N LEU A 453 -21.65 3.44 3.71
CA LEU A 453 -21.80 2.12 4.32
C LEU A 453 -20.49 1.32 4.26
N SER A 454 -20.25 0.54 5.30
CA SER A 454 -19.12 -0.40 5.35
C SER A 454 -19.18 -1.41 4.19
N PRO A 455 -18.02 -1.82 3.64
CA PRO A 455 -17.94 -2.87 2.62
C PRO A 455 -18.65 -4.16 2.99
N ILE A 456 -18.68 -4.50 4.26
CA ILE A 456 -19.36 -5.69 4.79
C ILE A 456 -20.86 -5.59 4.60
N LEU A 457 -21.44 -4.42 4.83
CA LEU A 457 -22.84 -4.14 4.61
C LEU A 457 -23.19 -4.12 3.11
N LEU A 458 -22.36 -3.51 2.30
CA LEU A 458 -22.54 -3.46 0.85
C LEU A 458 -22.46 -4.86 0.21
N GLY A 459 -21.64 -5.73 0.75
CA GLY A 459 -21.51 -7.10 0.26
C GLY A 459 -22.74 -7.99 0.52
N VAL A 460 -23.67 -7.58 1.37
CA VAL A 460 -24.95 -8.28 1.58
C VAL A 460 -25.86 -8.20 0.35
N VAL A 461 -25.69 -7.13 -0.44
CA VAL A 461 -26.46 -6.92 -1.68
C VAL A 461 -25.76 -7.68 -2.80
N SER A 462 -26.43 -8.68 -3.40
CA SER A 462 -25.89 -9.42 -4.53
C SER A 462 -25.71 -8.52 -5.75
N ASP A 463 -24.52 -8.57 -6.38
CA ASP A 463 -24.12 -7.82 -7.59
C ASP A 463 -24.87 -8.27 -8.89
N GLU A 464 -26.01 -8.93 -8.80
CA GLU A 464 -26.69 -9.51 -9.97
C GLU A 464 -27.38 -8.50 -10.88
N ALA A 465 -27.64 -7.29 -10.40
CA ALA A 465 -28.15 -6.21 -11.26
C ALA A 465 -26.99 -5.38 -11.79
N ASP A 466 -26.87 -5.27 -13.11
CA ASP A 466 -25.98 -4.29 -13.72
C ASP A 466 -26.60 -2.88 -13.44
N ILE A 467 -26.18 -2.31 -12.29
CA ILE A 467 -26.71 -1.04 -11.74
C ILE A 467 -26.65 0.09 -12.79
N HIS A 468 -25.75 -0.04 -13.77
CA HIS A 468 -25.61 0.89 -14.88
C HIS A 468 -26.73 0.75 -15.93
N GLU A 469 -27.48 -0.37 -15.92
CA GLU A 469 -28.61 -0.61 -16.83
C GLU A 469 -29.94 -0.10 -16.25
N LEU A 470 -30.03 0.14 -14.93
CA LEU A 470 -31.24 0.68 -14.29
C LEU A 470 -31.38 2.18 -14.57
N GLN A 471 -32.24 2.53 -15.55
CA GLN A 471 -32.47 3.92 -15.96
C GLN A 471 -33.87 4.43 -15.58
N GLU A 472 -34.79 3.53 -15.26
CA GLU A 472 -36.16 3.90 -14.90
C GLU A 472 -36.30 4.14 -13.40
N TYR A 473 -37.11 5.12 -13.03
CA TYR A 473 -37.32 5.52 -11.63
C TYR A 473 -37.82 4.35 -10.77
N GLU A 474 -38.80 3.59 -11.26
CA GLU A 474 -39.43 2.51 -10.50
C GLU A 474 -38.47 1.37 -10.24
N GLU A 475 -37.64 1.00 -11.22
CA GLU A 475 -36.65 -0.06 -11.09
C GLU A 475 -35.54 0.33 -10.11
N LEU A 476 -35.01 1.54 -10.20
CA LEU A 476 -33.94 2.02 -9.33
C LEU A 476 -34.43 2.23 -7.88
N ALA A 477 -35.66 2.73 -7.68
CA ALA A 477 -36.26 2.88 -6.36
C ALA A 477 -36.51 1.52 -5.70
N ALA A 478 -37.08 0.55 -6.46
CA ALA A 478 -37.31 -0.81 -5.98
C ALA A 478 -35.99 -1.51 -5.60
N TYR A 479 -34.95 -1.37 -6.44
CA TYR A 479 -33.62 -1.90 -6.13
C TYR A 479 -33.05 -1.31 -4.84
N LEU A 480 -33.01 0.03 -4.70
CA LEU A 480 -32.48 0.70 -3.50
C LEU A 480 -33.24 0.31 -2.25
N ARG A 481 -34.58 0.21 -2.34
CA ARG A 481 -35.41 -0.19 -1.22
C ARG A 481 -35.11 -1.64 -0.79
N SER A 482 -34.99 -2.56 -1.72
CA SER A 482 -34.65 -3.96 -1.42
C SER A 482 -33.24 -4.11 -0.86
N ALA A 483 -32.29 -3.40 -1.44
CA ALA A 483 -30.89 -3.39 -1.00
C ALA A 483 -30.76 -2.83 0.43
N LEU A 484 -31.33 -1.65 0.69
CA LEU A 484 -31.28 -1.03 2.02
C LEU A 484 -32.04 -1.85 3.09
N ALA A 485 -33.15 -2.50 2.72
CA ALA A 485 -33.87 -3.40 3.62
C ALA A 485 -33.04 -4.64 4.00
N ALA A 486 -32.36 -5.25 3.03
CA ALA A 486 -31.46 -6.36 3.26
C ALA A 486 -30.28 -5.94 4.17
N ILE A 487 -29.67 -4.79 3.89
CA ILE A 487 -28.58 -4.22 4.68
C ILE A 487 -29.05 -3.93 6.13
N LEU A 488 -30.23 -3.35 6.30
CA LEU A 488 -30.78 -3.06 7.63
C LEU A 488 -31.00 -4.34 8.42
N SER A 489 -31.61 -5.36 7.80
CA SER A 489 -31.83 -6.66 8.43
C SER A 489 -30.52 -7.34 8.88
N PHE A 490 -29.43 -7.10 8.15
CA PHE A 490 -28.09 -7.57 8.52
C PHE A 490 -27.48 -6.72 9.64
N ALA A 491 -27.58 -5.39 9.54
CA ALA A 491 -27.02 -4.44 10.51
C ALA A 491 -27.76 -4.48 11.89
N GLU A 492 -28.99 -5.01 11.91
CA GLU A 492 -29.72 -5.24 13.19
C GLU A 492 -29.14 -6.41 14.00
N LYS A 493 -28.41 -7.31 13.34
CA LYS A 493 -27.72 -8.41 14.01
C LYS A 493 -26.35 -7.93 14.46
N ASN A 494 -26.16 -7.88 15.78
CA ASN A 494 -24.82 -7.59 16.31
C ASN A 494 -23.89 -8.73 15.95
N ILE A 495 -22.83 -8.46 15.21
CA ILE A 495 -21.86 -9.46 14.76
C ILE A 495 -20.85 -9.67 15.89
N GLU A 496 -20.97 -10.79 16.60
CA GLU A 496 -20.09 -11.14 17.72
C GLU A 496 -18.81 -11.81 17.27
N GLU A 497 -18.84 -12.52 16.13
CA GLU A 497 -17.70 -13.28 15.59
C GLU A 497 -17.55 -13.07 14.08
N VAL A 498 -16.35 -12.77 13.64
CA VAL A 498 -15.96 -12.62 12.24
C VAL A 498 -15.80 -13.98 11.58
N GLY A 499 -16.45 -14.19 10.46
CA GLY A 499 -16.32 -15.35 9.60
C GLY A 499 -15.53 -15.05 8.31
N ILE A 500 -15.51 -16.04 7.41
CA ILE A 500 -14.82 -15.95 6.11
C ILE A 500 -15.41 -14.84 5.23
N TYR A 501 -16.73 -14.64 5.33
CA TYR A 501 -17.45 -13.65 4.51
C TYR A 501 -16.97 -12.21 4.80
N GLU A 502 -16.85 -11.84 6.05
CA GLU A 502 -16.44 -10.49 6.46
C GLU A 502 -15.01 -10.18 6.02
N VAL A 503 -14.12 -11.17 6.12
CA VAL A 503 -12.73 -11.04 5.62
C VAL A 503 -12.74 -10.82 4.11
N ALA A 504 -13.53 -11.59 3.36
CA ALA A 504 -13.64 -11.45 1.91
C ALA A 504 -14.23 -10.10 1.50
N ALA A 505 -15.21 -9.57 2.27
CA ALA A 505 -15.81 -8.26 2.03
C ALA A 505 -14.79 -7.12 2.15
N VAL A 506 -13.93 -7.16 3.16
CA VAL A 506 -12.88 -6.16 3.36
C VAL A 506 -11.84 -6.23 2.23
N VAL A 507 -11.45 -7.43 1.80
CA VAL A 507 -10.55 -7.61 0.66
C VAL A 507 -11.19 -7.11 -0.63
N ALA A 508 -12.47 -7.40 -0.85
CA ALA A 508 -13.23 -6.93 -2.02
C ALA A 508 -13.20 -5.41 -2.13
N SER A 509 -13.45 -4.71 -1.04
CA SER A 509 -13.40 -3.25 -0.99
C SER A 509 -12.01 -2.69 -1.27
N LYS A 510 -10.97 -3.32 -0.71
CA LYS A 510 -9.59 -2.87 -0.89
C LYS A 510 -9.07 -3.09 -2.32
N THR A 511 -9.52 -4.15 -2.97
CA THR A 511 -9.03 -4.56 -4.29
C THR A 511 -9.95 -4.20 -5.44
N GLY A 512 -11.21 -3.82 -5.15
CA GLY A 512 -12.26 -3.61 -6.15
C GLY A 512 -12.81 -4.90 -6.78
N ILE A 513 -12.43 -6.07 -6.24
CA ILE A 513 -12.90 -7.38 -6.75
C ILE A 513 -14.20 -7.75 -6.02
N PRO A 514 -15.32 -8.02 -6.72
CA PRO A 514 -16.59 -8.38 -6.08
C PRO A 514 -16.50 -9.60 -5.16
N ILE A 515 -17.19 -9.57 -4.02
CA ILE A 515 -17.16 -10.61 -2.97
C ILE A 515 -17.53 -11.99 -3.51
N GLY A 516 -18.63 -12.10 -4.28
CA GLY A 516 -19.06 -13.34 -4.90
C GLY A 516 -17.99 -13.95 -5.80
N LYS A 517 -17.08 -13.12 -6.33
CA LYS A 517 -15.94 -13.55 -7.13
C LYS A 517 -14.75 -14.02 -6.29
N ILE A 518 -14.69 -13.66 -5.02
CA ILE A 518 -13.62 -14.10 -4.10
C ILE A 518 -13.94 -15.48 -3.50
N GLN A 519 -15.19 -15.75 -3.16
CA GLN A 519 -15.56 -16.92 -2.33
C GLN A 519 -15.99 -18.21 -3.05
N SER A 520 -16.87 -18.14 -4.03
CA SER A 520 -17.58 -19.38 -4.43
C SER A 520 -17.42 -19.80 -5.88
N GLN A 521 -17.00 -18.92 -6.74
CA GLN A 521 -17.15 -19.12 -8.18
C GLN A 521 -15.90 -19.59 -8.92
N GLU A 522 -14.77 -19.80 -8.27
CA GLU A 522 -13.56 -20.25 -8.98
C GLU A 522 -13.79 -21.63 -9.60
N LYS A 523 -14.41 -22.56 -8.84
CA LYS A 523 -14.72 -23.91 -9.35
C LYS A 523 -15.79 -23.88 -10.44
N GLU A 524 -16.87 -23.16 -10.22
CA GLU A 524 -17.98 -23.04 -11.15
C GLU A 524 -17.61 -22.29 -12.42
N ARG A 525 -16.77 -21.26 -12.29
CA ARG A 525 -16.20 -20.51 -13.41
C ARG A 525 -15.22 -21.31 -14.23
N LEU A 526 -14.37 -22.08 -13.58
CA LEU A 526 -13.45 -22.97 -14.27
C LEU A 526 -14.23 -24.02 -15.09
N LEU A 527 -15.33 -24.56 -14.52
CA LEU A 527 -16.20 -25.50 -15.23
C LEU A 527 -16.96 -24.85 -16.40
N ASN A 528 -17.38 -23.61 -16.28
CA ASN A 528 -18.12 -22.87 -17.32
C ASN A 528 -17.21 -22.01 -18.22
N MET A 529 -15.88 -22.06 -18.04
CA MET A 529 -14.92 -21.21 -18.75
C MET A 529 -15.00 -21.36 -20.26
N GLU A 530 -15.16 -22.59 -20.77
CA GLU A 530 -15.25 -22.85 -22.20
C GLU A 530 -16.44 -22.11 -22.82
N ASP A 531 -17.62 -22.19 -22.22
CA ASP A 531 -18.83 -21.51 -22.71
C ASP A 531 -18.68 -19.98 -22.66
N TYR A 532 -18.03 -19.47 -21.61
CA TYR A 532 -17.71 -18.05 -21.51
C TYR A 532 -16.79 -17.59 -22.64
N LEU A 533 -15.71 -18.32 -22.89
CA LEU A 533 -14.76 -17.99 -23.96
C LEU A 533 -15.39 -18.09 -25.35
N ARG A 534 -16.30 -19.06 -25.59
CA ARG A 534 -17.02 -19.21 -26.85
C ARG A 534 -17.91 -18.02 -27.21
N ARG A 535 -18.46 -17.32 -26.22
CA ARG A 535 -19.26 -16.11 -26.44
C ARG A 535 -18.44 -14.95 -27.01
N ARG A 536 -17.15 -14.86 -26.66
CA ARG A 536 -16.26 -13.78 -27.10
C ARG A 536 -15.40 -14.15 -28.30
N VAL A 537 -14.89 -15.39 -28.33
CA VAL A 537 -13.99 -15.89 -29.39
C VAL A 537 -14.73 -16.94 -30.21
N VAL A 538 -15.35 -16.52 -31.28
CA VAL A 538 -16.21 -17.35 -32.11
C VAL A 538 -15.41 -18.12 -33.15
N GLY A 539 -15.78 -19.37 -33.40
CA GLY A 539 -15.24 -20.20 -34.47
C GLY A 539 -13.88 -20.84 -34.17
N GLN A 540 -13.49 -20.87 -32.89
CA GLN A 540 -12.24 -21.47 -32.43
C GLN A 540 -12.49 -22.59 -31.39
N ASP A 541 -13.58 -23.34 -31.55
CA ASP A 541 -14.08 -24.30 -30.54
C ASP A 541 -13.03 -25.32 -30.08
N GLN A 542 -12.20 -25.82 -31.01
CA GLN A 542 -11.15 -26.78 -30.66
C GLN A 542 -10.03 -26.11 -29.87
N ALA A 543 -9.62 -24.91 -30.28
CA ALA A 543 -8.59 -24.14 -29.58
C ALA A 543 -9.03 -23.81 -28.16
N LEU A 544 -10.29 -23.39 -27.98
CA LEU A 544 -10.87 -23.07 -26.68
C LEU A 544 -10.94 -24.29 -25.78
N LYS A 545 -11.38 -25.45 -26.30
CA LYS A 545 -11.44 -26.68 -25.56
C LYS A 545 -10.06 -27.14 -25.08
N THR A 546 -9.08 -27.23 -25.99
CA THR A 546 -7.70 -27.62 -25.65
C THR A 546 -7.12 -26.74 -24.54
N LEU A 547 -7.33 -25.42 -24.64
CA LEU A 547 -6.83 -24.47 -23.66
C LEU A 547 -7.53 -24.62 -22.31
N THR A 548 -8.85 -24.79 -22.32
CA THR A 548 -9.66 -24.98 -21.09
C THR A 548 -9.28 -26.26 -20.37
N ASP A 549 -9.16 -27.36 -21.09
CA ASP A 549 -8.78 -28.67 -20.53
C ASP A 549 -7.41 -28.59 -19.84
N ALA A 550 -6.42 -27.94 -20.48
CA ALA A 550 -5.08 -27.78 -19.90
C ALA A 550 -5.07 -26.85 -18.68
N ILE A 551 -5.89 -25.80 -18.66
CA ILE A 551 -6.04 -24.92 -17.48
C ILE A 551 -6.71 -25.66 -16.33
N LEU A 552 -7.74 -26.47 -16.59
CA LEU A 552 -8.40 -27.30 -15.60
C LEU A 552 -7.45 -28.33 -14.97
N GLU A 553 -6.63 -28.99 -15.80
CA GLU A 553 -5.59 -29.93 -15.35
C GLU A 553 -4.60 -29.22 -14.40
N SER A 554 -4.10 -28.05 -14.80
CA SER A 554 -3.20 -27.26 -13.96
C SER A 554 -3.82 -26.86 -12.61
N ARG A 555 -5.07 -26.41 -12.64
CA ARG A 555 -5.79 -25.97 -11.42
C ARG A 555 -6.22 -27.11 -10.52
N SER A 556 -6.29 -28.33 -11.02
CA SER A 556 -6.53 -29.52 -10.21
C SER A 556 -5.34 -29.93 -9.32
N GLY A 557 -4.20 -29.24 -9.45
CA GLY A 557 -2.98 -29.50 -8.66
C GLY A 557 -2.09 -30.62 -9.25
N MET A 558 -2.31 -31.02 -10.49
CA MET A 558 -1.51 -32.06 -11.16
C MET A 558 -0.20 -31.52 -11.76
N ASN A 559 -0.03 -30.20 -11.81
CA ASN A 559 1.19 -29.57 -12.28
C ASN A 559 2.29 -29.50 -11.21
N LYS A 560 3.55 -29.37 -11.65
CA LYS A 560 4.69 -29.18 -10.75
C LYS A 560 4.53 -27.84 -9.99
N PRO A 561 4.72 -27.82 -8.66
CA PRO A 561 4.64 -26.60 -7.89
C PRO A 561 5.67 -25.57 -8.37
N GLY A 562 5.25 -24.31 -8.45
CA GLY A 562 6.12 -23.18 -8.82
C GLY A 562 6.12 -22.82 -10.30
N GLN A 563 5.67 -23.68 -11.21
CA GLN A 563 5.53 -23.33 -12.64
C GLN A 563 4.30 -22.43 -12.88
N PRO A 564 4.24 -21.68 -14.02
CA PRO A 564 3.03 -20.97 -14.43
C PRO A 564 1.82 -21.92 -14.53
N ILE A 565 0.61 -21.34 -14.43
CA ILE A 565 -0.66 -22.11 -14.60
C ILE A 565 -0.65 -22.85 -15.94
N GLY A 566 -0.08 -22.23 -16.97
CA GLY A 566 0.17 -22.86 -18.26
C GLY A 566 0.94 -21.93 -19.19
N SER A 567 1.66 -22.51 -20.12
CA SER A 567 2.41 -21.82 -21.17
C SER A 567 1.90 -22.30 -22.54
N PHE A 568 1.12 -21.46 -23.20
CA PHE A 568 0.42 -21.82 -24.43
C PHE A 568 0.96 -21.08 -25.64
N PHE A 569 1.04 -21.76 -26.76
CA PHE A 569 1.45 -21.18 -28.01
C PHE A 569 0.26 -21.11 -28.99
N LEU A 570 -0.22 -19.88 -29.24
CA LEU A 570 -1.36 -19.62 -30.12
C LEU A 570 -0.86 -19.43 -31.57
N LEU A 571 -1.08 -20.43 -32.39
CA LEU A 571 -0.58 -20.48 -33.77
C LEU A 571 -1.72 -20.24 -34.77
N GLY A 572 -1.56 -19.36 -35.72
CA GLY A 572 -2.53 -19.18 -36.79
C GLY A 572 -2.48 -17.81 -37.48
N PRO A 573 -3.30 -17.60 -38.51
CA PRO A 573 -3.32 -16.37 -39.29
C PRO A 573 -3.63 -15.12 -38.46
N THR A 574 -3.24 -13.97 -38.98
CA THR A 574 -3.57 -12.67 -38.33
C THR A 574 -5.08 -12.44 -38.34
N GLY A 575 -5.60 -11.87 -37.25
CA GLY A 575 -7.02 -11.52 -37.16
C GLY A 575 -7.99 -12.66 -36.82
N THR A 576 -7.49 -13.84 -36.41
CA THR A 576 -8.32 -15.00 -36.01
C THR A 576 -8.77 -14.97 -34.55
N GLY A 577 -8.39 -13.94 -33.77
CA GLY A 577 -8.86 -13.77 -32.39
C GLY A 577 -7.87 -14.13 -31.30
N LYS A 578 -6.58 -14.37 -31.59
CA LYS A 578 -5.54 -14.75 -30.60
C LYS A 578 -5.44 -13.73 -29.44
N THR A 579 -5.35 -12.45 -29.75
CA THR A 579 -5.27 -11.38 -28.73
C THR A 579 -6.59 -11.21 -27.99
N GLU A 580 -7.74 -11.43 -28.66
CA GLU A 580 -9.05 -11.38 -27.98
C GLU A 580 -9.22 -12.55 -27.01
N LEU A 581 -8.68 -13.73 -27.34
CA LEU A 581 -8.64 -14.85 -26.40
C LEU A 581 -7.84 -14.51 -25.14
N ALA A 582 -6.70 -13.83 -25.28
CA ALA A 582 -5.89 -13.40 -24.11
C ALA A 582 -6.70 -12.47 -23.17
N LYS A 583 -7.46 -11.51 -23.74
CA LYS A 583 -8.35 -10.64 -22.97
C LYS A 583 -9.50 -11.43 -22.31
N ALA A 584 -10.15 -12.30 -23.08
CA ALA A 584 -11.24 -13.13 -22.56
C ALA A 584 -10.78 -14.05 -21.42
N LEU A 585 -9.55 -14.59 -21.49
CA LEU A 585 -8.94 -15.37 -20.42
C LEU A 585 -8.63 -14.52 -19.18
N ALA A 586 -8.10 -13.31 -19.35
CA ALA A 586 -7.83 -12.40 -18.25
C ALA A 586 -9.13 -12.07 -17.50
N GLU A 587 -10.21 -11.82 -18.23
CA GLU A 587 -11.52 -11.56 -17.63
C GLU A 587 -12.12 -12.83 -16.98
N ALA A 588 -12.04 -13.99 -17.63
CA ALA A 588 -12.58 -15.24 -17.09
C ALA A 588 -11.87 -15.68 -15.81
N LEU A 589 -10.54 -15.58 -15.74
CA LEU A 589 -9.75 -16.09 -14.63
C LEU A 589 -9.48 -15.07 -13.54
N PHE A 590 -9.29 -13.80 -13.93
CA PHE A 590 -8.85 -12.73 -13.03
C PHE A 590 -9.87 -11.58 -12.92
N ASN A 591 -11.06 -11.72 -13.53
CA ASN A 591 -12.21 -10.79 -13.45
C ASN A 591 -11.99 -9.39 -14.07
N ASP A 592 -10.88 -9.16 -14.75
CA ASP A 592 -10.59 -7.88 -15.40
C ASP A 592 -9.77 -8.12 -16.66
N GLU A 593 -10.22 -7.59 -17.81
CA GLU A 593 -9.43 -7.58 -19.03
C GLU A 593 -8.08 -6.88 -18.86
N LYS A 594 -7.98 -5.92 -17.91
CA LYS A 594 -6.74 -5.21 -17.59
C LYS A 594 -5.72 -6.11 -16.88
N SER A 595 -6.14 -7.26 -16.37
CA SER A 595 -5.23 -8.29 -15.85
C SER A 595 -4.45 -9.01 -16.97
N MET A 596 -4.27 -8.36 -18.12
CA MET A 596 -3.44 -8.80 -19.23
C MET A 596 -2.22 -7.91 -19.38
N ILE A 597 -1.03 -8.50 -19.25
CA ILE A 597 0.26 -7.86 -19.50
C ILE A 597 0.69 -8.22 -20.93
N ARG A 598 0.71 -7.25 -21.84
CA ARG A 598 1.09 -7.48 -23.24
C ARG A 598 2.49 -6.93 -23.51
N PHE A 599 3.29 -7.71 -24.22
CA PHE A 599 4.56 -7.34 -24.82
C PHE A 599 4.50 -7.64 -26.32
N ASP A 600 4.71 -6.62 -27.15
CA ASP A 600 4.85 -6.80 -28.60
C ASP A 600 6.31 -7.10 -28.90
N MET A 601 6.59 -8.34 -29.35
CA MET A 601 7.97 -8.78 -29.59
C MET A 601 8.63 -8.08 -30.78
N SER A 602 7.86 -7.34 -31.56
CA SER A 602 8.41 -6.49 -32.60
C SER A 602 9.24 -5.32 -32.07
N GLU A 603 9.03 -4.93 -30.81
CA GLU A 603 9.81 -3.90 -30.10
C GLU A 603 11.15 -4.47 -29.55
N PHE A 604 11.27 -5.79 -29.45
CA PHE A 604 12.42 -6.51 -28.87
C PHE A 604 13.24 -7.29 -29.90
N LYS A 605 13.44 -6.70 -31.10
CA LYS A 605 14.20 -7.30 -32.18
C LYS A 605 15.72 -7.22 -31.98
N GLU A 606 16.17 -6.21 -31.27
CA GLU A 606 17.60 -5.95 -31.03
C GLU A 606 17.98 -6.41 -29.62
N GLU A 607 19.23 -6.81 -29.41
CA GLU A 607 19.75 -7.29 -28.15
C GLU A 607 19.59 -6.26 -27.02
N HIS A 608 19.78 -4.98 -27.31
CA HIS A 608 19.62 -3.90 -26.37
C HIS A 608 18.16 -3.76 -25.89
N SER A 609 17.21 -3.89 -26.81
CA SER A 609 15.78 -3.86 -26.46
C SER A 609 15.39 -5.08 -25.65
N ALA A 610 15.94 -6.26 -25.96
CA ALA A 610 15.72 -7.48 -25.18
C ALA A 610 16.19 -7.33 -23.73
N ALA A 611 17.29 -6.60 -23.48
CA ALA A 611 17.79 -6.32 -22.14
C ALA A 611 16.81 -5.52 -21.29
N LEU A 612 15.89 -4.74 -21.84
CA LEU A 612 14.88 -4.00 -21.09
C LEU A 612 13.87 -4.92 -20.37
N LEU A 613 13.66 -6.14 -20.89
CA LEU A 613 12.74 -7.09 -20.24
C LEU A 613 13.23 -7.53 -18.87
N TYR A 614 14.54 -7.77 -18.70
CA TYR A 614 15.15 -8.25 -17.45
C TYR A 614 16.11 -7.25 -16.81
N GLY A 615 16.21 -6.02 -17.34
CA GLY A 615 17.02 -4.93 -16.81
C GLY A 615 18.29 -4.66 -17.59
N ALA A 616 18.64 -3.38 -17.71
CA ALA A 616 19.87 -2.93 -18.39
C ALA A 616 21.13 -3.33 -17.59
N PRO A 617 22.30 -3.50 -18.24
CA PRO A 617 23.58 -3.69 -17.57
C PRO A 617 23.98 -2.49 -16.70
N PRO A 618 24.80 -2.69 -15.64
CA PRO A 618 25.34 -1.59 -14.85
C PRO A 618 26.02 -0.54 -15.74
N GLY A 619 25.69 0.75 -15.50
CA GLY A 619 26.24 1.88 -16.23
C GLY A 619 25.46 2.31 -17.49
N TYR A 620 24.39 1.60 -17.87
CA TYR A 620 23.48 1.99 -18.95
C TYR A 620 22.25 2.72 -18.41
N VAL A 621 21.66 3.58 -19.25
CA VAL A 621 20.39 4.27 -18.93
C VAL A 621 19.29 3.23 -18.69
N GLY A 622 18.55 3.39 -17.58
CA GLY A 622 17.50 2.47 -17.16
C GLY A 622 17.94 1.33 -16.23
N TYR A 623 19.20 1.26 -15.82
CA TYR A 623 19.67 0.25 -14.87
C TYR A 623 18.90 0.30 -13.54
N GLU A 624 18.64 1.50 -13.00
CA GLU A 624 17.95 1.69 -11.72
C GLU A 624 16.44 1.34 -11.77
N GLU A 625 15.86 1.30 -12.96
CA GLU A 625 14.45 0.97 -13.17
C GLU A 625 14.17 -0.54 -13.05
N GLY A 626 15.20 -1.38 -13.24
CA GLY A 626 15.07 -2.83 -13.25
C GLY A 626 14.42 -3.37 -14.52
N GLY A 627 14.03 -4.66 -14.51
CA GLY A 627 13.41 -5.32 -15.66
C GLY A 627 11.92 -4.98 -15.81
N MET A 628 11.50 -4.52 -17.01
CA MET A 628 10.09 -4.20 -17.29
C MET A 628 9.16 -5.39 -17.04
N LEU A 629 9.56 -6.60 -17.41
CA LEU A 629 8.77 -7.82 -17.25
C LEU A 629 8.62 -8.16 -15.76
N VAL A 630 9.73 -8.10 -15.00
CA VAL A 630 9.74 -8.36 -13.56
C VAL A 630 8.90 -7.32 -12.82
N ASN A 631 9.02 -6.05 -13.16
CA ASN A 631 8.24 -4.98 -12.51
C ASN A 631 6.73 -5.15 -12.76
N LYS A 632 6.31 -5.45 -14.00
CA LYS A 632 4.90 -5.65 -14.34
C LYS A 632 4.31 -6.88 -13.64
N ILE A 633 5.01 -8.02 -13.62
CA ILE A 633 4.50 -9.22 -12.94
C ILE A 633 4.48 -9.06 -11.42
N ARG A 634 5.40 -8.30 -10.83
CA ARG A 634 5.35 -7.94 -9.41
C ARG A 634 4.12 -7.08 -9.07
N GLN A 635 3.73 -6.18 -9.96
CA GLN A 635 2.53 -5.36 -9.81
C GLN A 635 1.24 -6.18 -10.02
N GLN A 636 1.26 -7.12 -10.98
CA GLN A 636 0.11 -7.94 -11.36
C GLN A 636 0.48 -9.42 -11.48
N PRO A 637 0.71 -10.15 -10.38
CA PRO A 637 1.13 -11.57 -10.45
C PRO A 637 -0.01 -12.52 -10.83
N TYR A 638 -1.26 -12.09 -10.76
CA TYR A 638 -2.43 -12.80 -11.30
C TYR A 638 -2.78 -12.15 -12.64
N ALA A 639 -2.11 -12.56 -13.70
CA ALA A 639 -2.26 -11.96 -15.01
C ALA A 639 -2.12 -12.99 -16.14
N VAL A 640 -2.67 -12.64 -17.29
CA VAL A 640 -2.33 -13.28 -18.56
C VAL A 640 -1.18 -12.50 -19.17
N VAL A 641 -0.01 -13.11 -19.27
CA VAL A 641 1.18 -12.50 -19.89
C VAL A 641 1.21 -12.91 -21.35
N LEU A 642 0.98 -11.96 -22.24
CA LEU A 642 0.94 -12.17 -23.70
C LEU A 642 2.22 -11.64 -24.35
N PHE A 643 2.98 -12.54 -24.95
CA PHE A 643 4.10 -12.23 -25.85
C PHE A 643 3.62 -12.35 -27.30
N ASP A 644 3.32 -11.21 -27.91
CA ASP A 644 2.72 -11.13 -29.25
C ASP A 644 3.79 -11.10 -30.34
N GLU A 645 3.61 -11.85 -31.43
CA GLU A 645 4.51 -11.99 -32.57
C GLU A 645 5.94 -12.46 -32.19
N ILE A 646 6.00 -13.53 -31.39
CA ILE A 646 7.24 -14.08 -30.80
C ILE A 646 8.36 -14.36 -31.82
N GLU A 647 8.03 -14.66 -33.09
CA GLU A 647 8.98 -14.87 -34.16
C GLU A 647 9.85 -13.65 -34.52
N LYS A 648 9.45 -12.48 -34.01
CA LYS A 648 10.18 -11.22 -34.22
C LYS A 648 11.17 -10.89 -33.10
N ALA A 649 11.13 -11.65 -32.01
CA ALA A 649 11.98 -11.42 -30.84
C ALA A 649 13.45 -11.75 -31.16
N HIS A 650 14.38 -11.00 -30.52
CA HIS A 650 15.80 -11.37 -30.54
C HIS A 650 16.03 -12.74 -29.87
N PRO A 651 16.94 -13.58 -30.37
CA PRO A 651 17.20 -14.91 -29.82
C PRO A 651 17.52 -14.96 -28.30
N SER A 652 18.09 -13.91 -27.73
CA SER A 652 18.38 -13.84 -26.29
C SER A 652 17.13 -13.81 -25.40
N VAL A 653 15.97 -13.43 -25.93
CA VAL A 653 14.72 -13.39 -25.18
C VAL A 653 14.20 -14.79 -24.86
N TYR A 654 14.53 -15.78 -25.70
CA TYR A 654 14.07 -17.16 -25.48
C TYR A 654 14.64 -17.77 -24.19
N ASP A 655 15.82 -17.39 -23.77
CA ASP A 655 16.42 -17.87 -22.53
C ASP A 655 15.61 -17.41 -21.31
N ILE A 656 15.02 -16.20 -21.36
CA ILE A 656 14.10 -15.67 -20.35
C ILE A 656 12.83 -16.51 -20.31
N PHE A 657 12.26 -16.86 -21.46
CA PHE A 657 11.05 -17.67 -21.53
C PHE A 657 11.28 -19.08 -20.99
N LEU A 658 12.44 -19.68 -21.27
CA LEU A 658 12.80 -20.97 -20.71
C LEU A 658 12.83 -20.92 -19.17
N GLN A 659 13.44 -19.91 -18.58
CA GLN A 659 13.49 -19.75 -17.14
C GLN A 659 12.08 -19.58 -16.54
N ILE A 660 11.23 -18.76 -17.15
CA ILE A 660 9.84 -18.55 -16.70
C ILE A 660 9.04 -19.87 -16.75
N MET A 661 9.17 -20.65 -17.83
CA MET A 661 8.42 -21.89 -17.99
C MET A 661 8.92 -23.02 -17.07
N ASP A 662 10.23 -23.06 -16.78
CA ASP A 662 10.81 -24.12 -15.93
C ASP A 662 10.64 -23.82 -14.44
N GLU A 663 10.98 -22.61 -14.01
CA GLU A 663 11.08 -22.22 -12.61
C GLU A 663 9.86 -21.40 -12.15
N GLY A 664 9.07 -20.85 -13.07
CA GLY A 664 7.99 -19.90 -12.78
C GLY A 664 8.48 -18.57 -12.16
N LYS A 665 9.76 -18.31 -12.24
CA LYS A 665 10.42 -17.15 -11.63
C LYS A 665 11.40 -16.54 -12.59
N LEU A 666 11.53 -15.23 -12.52
CA LEU A 666 12.52 -14.47 -13.25
C LEU A 666 13.17 -13.44 -12.33
N HIS A 667 14.51 -13.41 -12.31
CA HIS A 667 15.25 -12.39 -11.58
C HIS A 667 15.73 -11.31 -12.55
N ASP A 668 15.50 -10.05 -12.21
CA ASP A 668 16.10 -8.94 -12.93
C ASP A 668 17.57 -8.73 -12.52
N ARG A 669 18.26 -7.83 -13.21
CA ARG A 669 19.66 -7.53 -12.91
C ARG A 669 19.88 -6.80 -11.58
N LEU A 670 18.82 -6.25 -10.96
CA LEU A 670 18.83 -5.72 -9.61
C LEU A 670 18.59 -6.81 -8.57
N GLY A 671 18.38 -8.07 -8.99
CA GLY A 671 18.05 -9.20 -8.13
C GLY A 671 16.61 -9.23 -7.62
N LYS A 672 15.71 -8.42 -8.20
CA LYS A 672 14.28 -8.49 -7.89
C LYS A 672 13.68 -9.73 -8.54
N GLU A 673 12.91 -10.51 -7.78
CA GLU A 673 12.21 -11.69 -8.27
C GLU A 673 10.82 -11.33 -8.79
N GLY A 674 10.48 -11.77 -10.01
CA GLY A 674 9.14 -11.80 -10.56
C GLY A 674 8.60 -13.23 -10.51
N ASP A 675 7.46 -13.44 -9.87
CA ASP A 675 6.80 -14.74 -9.69
C ASP A 675 5.65 -14.89 -10.70
N PHE A 676 5.77 -15.90 -11.60
CA PHE A 676 4.80 -16.24 -12.64
C PHE A 676 3.92 -17.44 -12.27
N SER A 677 4.07 -18.05 -11.09
CA SER A 677 3.35 -19.26 -10.69
C SER A 677 1.82 -19.10 -10.70
N ASN A 678 1.32 -17.88 -10.58
CA ASN A 678 -0.11 -17.55 -10.64
C ASN A 678 -0.53 -16.91 -11.98
N SER A 679 0.33 -16.91 -12.99
CA SER A 679 0.07 -16.34 -14.31
C SER A 679 -0.13 -17.40 -15.37
N ILE A 680 -0.78 -17.01 -16.47
CA ILE A 680 -0.81 -17.77 -17.72
C ILE A 680 0.11 -17.05 -18.71
N VAL A 681 0.99 -17.81 -19.34
CA VAL A 681 1.89 -17.29 -20.36
C VAL A 681 1.38 -17.68 -21.74
N LEU A 682 1.15 -16.70 -22.60
CA LEU A 682 0.68 -16.87 -23.95
C LEU A 682 1.73 -16.36 -24.94
N PHE A 683 2.07 -17.17 -25.91
CA PHE A 683 2.88 -16.77 -27.05
C PHE A 683 2.00 -16.78 -28.30
N THR A 684 2.08 -15.75 -29.14
CA THR A 684 1.38 -15.76 -30.44
C THR A 684 2.37 -15.76 -31.58
N SER A 685 2.04 -16.45 -32.65
CA SER A 685 2.82 -16.46 -33.88
C SER A 685 1.94 -16.65 -35.13
N ASN A 686 2.42 -16.10 -36.23
CA ASN A 686 1.86 -16.31 -37.56
C ASN A 686 2.70 -17.27 -38.41
N VAL A 687 3.81 -17.80 -37.89
CA VAL A 687 4.70 -18.73 -38.57
C VAL A 687 3.96 -20.03 -38.92
N GLY A 688 4.15 -20.54 -40.11
CA GLY A 688 3.48 -21.78 -40.57
C GLY A 688 1.97 -21.66 -40.80
N SER A 689 1.39 -20.43 -40.66
CA SER A 689 -0.05 -20.21 -40.81
C SER A 689 -0.60 -20.62 -42.18
N GLU A 690 0.16 -20.47 -43.26
CA GLU A 690 -0.25 -20.89 -44.63
C GLU A 690 -0.36 -22.41 -44.73
N TRP A 691 0.58 -23.14 -44.19
CA TRP A 691 0.53 -24.60 -44.09
C TRP A 691 -0.66 -25.05 -43.22
N LEU A 692 -0.83 -24.46 -42.04
CA LEU A 692 -1.91 -24.76 -41.15
C LEU A 692 -3.28 -24.51 -41.81
N THR A 693 -3.43 -23.39 -42.50
CA THR A 693 -4.67 -23.05 -43.22
C THR A 693 -5.00 -24.10 -44.27
N LYS A 694 -4.04 -24.51 -45.08
CA LYS A 694 -4.23 -25.55 -46.10
C LYS A 694 -4.66 -26.90 -45.52
N GLN A 695 -4.10 -27.27 -44.37
CA GLN A 695 -4.47 -28.53 -43.68
C GLN A 695 -5.91 -28.43 -43.15
N LEU A 696 -6.26 -27.36 -42.48
CA LEU A 696 -7.59 -27.17 -41.91
C LEU A 696 -8.69 -26.97 -42.99
N GLU A 697 -8.38 -26.35 -44.13
CA GLU A 697 -9.30 -26.23 -45.25
C GLU A 697 -9.58 -27.59 -45.92
N SER A 698 -8.58 -28.47 -45.92
CA SER A 698 -8.76 -29.86 -46.43
C SER A 698 -9.45 -30.77 -45.43
N GLY A 699 -9.90 -30.25 -44.26
CA GLY A 699 -10.60 -31.01 -43.21
C GLY A 699 -9.69 -31.85 -42.30
N ASN A 700 -8.36 -31.74 -42.48
CA ASN A 700 -7.37 -32.43 -41.67
C ASN A 700 -6.96 -31.57 -40.48
N VAL A 701 -7.21 -31.99 -39.26
CA VAL A 701 -6.62 -31.38 -38.07
C VAL A 701 -5.22 -31.95 -37.89
N PRO A 702 -4.14 -31.14 -38.06
CA PRO A 702 -2.80 -31.68 -37.98
C PRO A 702 -2.47 -32.16 -36.57
N ALA A 703 -1.80 -33.29 -36.44
CA ALA A 703 -1.32 -33.79 -35.17
C ALA A 703 -0.26 -32.83 -34.58
N THR A 704 -0.17 -32.75 -33.27
CA THR A 704 0.81 -31.88 -32.56
C THR A 704 2.25 -32.10 -33.03
N THR A 705 2.60 -33.35 -33.36
CA THR A 705 3.92 -33.71 -33.92
C THR A 705 4.21 -33.05 -35.28
N GLN A 706 3.23 -32.96 -36.15
CA GLN A 706 3.37 -32.29 -37.44
C GLN A 706 3.50 -30.76 -37.29
N ILE A 707 2.76 -30.18 -36.33
CA ILE A 707 2.87 -28.78 -35.99
C ILE A 707 4.26 -28.49 -35.42
N MET A 708 4.77 -29.36 -34.55
CA MET A 708 6.12 -29.23 -33.98
C MET A 708 7.23 -29.32 -35.02
N GLU A 709 7.09 -30.19 -36.02
CA GLU A 709 8.05 -30.24 -37.13
C GLU A 709 8.13 -28.94 -37.93
N VAL A 710 6.99 -28.33 -38.22
CA VAL A 710 6.95 -27.05 -38.93
C VAL A 710 7.52 -25.93 -38.08
N MET A 711 7.15 -25.90 -36.80
CA MET A 711 7.63 -24.89 -35.84
C MET A 711 9.12 -25.04 -35.52
N GLY A 712 9.67 -26.27 -35.54
CA GLY A 712 11.08 -26.57 -35.31
C GLY A 712 12.04 -25.92 -36.33
N GLN A 713 11.51 -25.47 -37.47
CA GLN A 713 12.30 -24.69 -38.47
C GLN A 713 12.52 -23.22 -38.03
N TYR A 714 11.71 -22.72 -37.07
CA TYR A 714 11.69 -21.31 -36.65
C TYR A 714 12.06 -21.10 -35.17
N PHE A 715 11.77 -22.11 -34.34
CA PHE A 715 11.95 -22.04 -32.89
C PHE A 715 12.86 -23.15 -32.40
N ARG A 716 13.60 -22.89 -31.31
CA ARG A 716 14.48 -23.88 -30.69
C ARG A 716 13.66 -25.05 -30.13
N PRO A 717 14.12 -26.31 -30.33
CA PRO A 717 13.42 -27.49 -29.78
C PRO A 717 13.18 -27.44 -28.27
N GLU A 718 14.15 -26.88 -27.52
CA GLU A 718 14.05 -26.71 -26.07
C GLU A 718 12.87 -25.84 -25.66
N PHE A 719 12.59 -24.77 -26.42
CA PHE A 719 11.48 -23.87 -26.18
C PHE A 719 10.15 -24.57 -26.46
N LEU A 720 10.02 -25.25 -27.57
CA LEU A 720 8.82 -25.98 -27.95
C LEU A 720 8.46 -27.11 -26.96
N ALA A 721 9.47 -27.81 -26.43
CA ALA A 721 9.29 -28.89 -25.46
C ALA A 721 8.80 -28.44 -24.09
N ARG A 722 8.84 -27.15 -23.78
CA ARG A 722 8.38 -26.59 -22.48
C ARG A 722 7.01 -25.94 -22.53
N LEU A 723 6.42 -25.87 -23.72
CA LEU A 723 5.04 -25.40 -23.87
C LEU A 723 4.08 -26.44 -23.27
N SER A 724 3.07 -26.00 -22.54
CA SER A 724 2.00 -26.86 -22.06
C SER A 724 1.19 -27.42 -23.24
N GLU A 725 0.82 -26.52 -24.17
CA GLU A 725 0.09 -26.89 -25.38
C GLU A 725 0.33 -25.91 -26.52
N ILE A 726 0.27 -26.44 -27.77
CA ILE A 726 0.23 -25.61 -28.99
C ILE A 726 -1.22 -25.60 -29.49
N VAL A 727 -1.77 -24.40 -29.55
CA VAL A 727 -3.19 -24.17 -29.83
C VAL A 727 -3.34 -23.60 -31.23
N PRO A 728 -3.75 -24.44 -32.23
CA PRO A 728 -3.94 -23.98 -33.60
C PRO A 728 -5.27 -23.20 -33.75
N PHE A 729 -5.19 -22.03 -34.35
CA PHE A 729 -6.34 -21.19 -34.70
C PHE A 729 -6.77 -21.41 -36.14
N SER A 730 -8.04 -21.73 -36.32
CA SER A 730 -8.63 -21.94 -37.63
C SER A 730 -8.82 -20.62 -38.38
N PRO A 731 -8.71 -20.63 -39.72
CA PRO A 731 -9.06 -19.50 -40.54
C PRO A 731 -10.55 -19.16 -40.39
N ILE A 732 -10.88 -17.87 -40.55
CA ILE A 732 -12.25 -17.38 -40.38
C ILE A 732 -13.07 -17.74 -41.61
N ARG A 733 -14.16 -18.51 -41.43
CA ARG A 733 -15.16 -18.81 -42.44
C ARG A 733 -16.24 -17.73 -42.50
N GLU A 734 -17.03 -17.74 -43.55
CA GLU A 734 -18.07 -16.73 -43.79
C GLU A 734 -19.13 -16.68 -42.68
N ASP A 735 -19.57 -17.84 -42.20
CA ASP A 735 -20.53 -17.95 -41.11
C ASP A 735 -19.99 -17.36 -39.78
N ILE A 736 -18.69 -17.53 -39.55
CA ILE A 736 -17.98 -16.97 -38.39
C ILE A 736 -17.80 -15.47 -38.55
N LEU A 737 -17.48 -14.99 -39.75
CA LEU A 737 -17.35 -13.58 -40.05
C LEU A 737 -18.62 -12.78 -39.71
N LEU A 738 -19.78 -13.31 -40.07
CA LEU A 738 -21.06 -12.72 -39.74
C LEU A 738 -21.28 -12.64 -38.23
N LYS A 739 -20.94 -13.69 -37.50
CA LYS A 739 -21.02 -13.68 -36.02
C LYS A 739 -20.09 -12.65 -35.39
N ILE A 740 -18.85 -12.51 -35.92
CA ILE A 740 -17.90 -11.49 -35.46
C ILE A 740 -18.47 -10.08 -35.71
N PHE A 741 -19.08 -9.87 -36.89
CA PHE A 741 -19.74 -8.61 -37.18
C PHE A 741 -20.85 -8.31 -36.17
N ASP A 742 -21.70 -9.28 -35.84
CA ASP A 742 -22.80 -9.13 -34.92
C ASP A 742 -22.32 -8.75 -33.50
N ILE A 743 -21.26 -9.40 -33.01
CA ILE A 743 -20.66 -9.06 -31.68
C ILE A 743 -20.20 -7.61 -31.68
N GLN A 744 -19.51 -7.16 -32.73
CA GLN A 744 -19.04 -5.78 -32.81
C GLN A 744 -20.16 -4.77 -33.05
N PHE A 745 -21.17 -5.14 -33.84
CA PHE A 745 -22.36 -4.32 -34.08
C PHE A 745 -23.20 -4.16 -32.80
N ASN A 746 -23.34 -5.22 -31.99
CA ASN A 746 -24.00 -5.15 -30.70
C ASN A 746 -23.37 -4.14 -29.74
N SER A 747 -22.07 -3.92 -29.84
CA SER A 747 -21.41 -2.85 -29.06
C SER A 747 -21.87 -1.45 -29.46
N VAL A 748 -22.16 -1.24 -30.76
CA VAL A 748 -22.73 0.03 -31.28
C VAL A 748 -24.19 0.14 -30.86
N ARG A 749 -24.94 -0.95 -30.97
CA ARG A 749 -26.34 -1.02 -30.54
C ARG A 749 -26.50 -0.64 -29.09
N LYS A 750 -25.74 -1.23 -28.19
CA LYS A 750 -25.71 -0.90 -26.73
C LYS A 750 -25.38 0.58 -26.47
N LEU A 751 -24.54 1.21 -27.28
CA LEU A 751 -24.22 2.64 -27.14
C LEU A 751 -25.42 3.54 -27.57
N LEU A 752 -26.16 3.14 -28.58
CA LEU A 752 -27.35 3.84 -29.06
C LEU A 752 -28.56 3.62 -28.15
N ASP A 753 -28.74 2.38 -27.67
CA ASP A 753 -29.76 2.02 -26.66
C ASP A 753 -29.63 2.89 -25.39
N LYS A 754 -28.40 3.17 -24.93
CA LYS A 754 -28.14 4.10 -23.82
C LYS A 754 -28.62 5.54 -24.09
N GLN A 755 -28.73 5.93 -25.35
CA GLN A 755 -29.26 7.22 -25.76
C GLN A 755 -30.79 7.17 -26.10
N GLY A 756 -31.39 5.98 -25.92
CA GLY A 756 -32.78 5.73 -26.25
C GLY A 756 -33.05 5.67 -27.76
N ILE A 757 -32.07 5.28 -28.56
CA ILE A 757 -32.10 5.17 -29.99
C ILE A 757 -31.98 3.68 -30.38
N GLY A 758 -32.99 3.14 -31.04
CA GLY A 758 -32.93 1.78 -31.58
C GLY A 758 -32.18 1.74 -32.91
N ILE A 759 -31.51 0.62 -33.20
CA ILE A 759 -30.86 0.38 -34.49
C ILE A 759 -31.13 -1.05 -34.96
N THR A 760 -31.51 -1.19 -36.23
CA THR A 760 -31.64 -2.47 -36.95
C THR A 760 -30.82 -2.41 -38.24
N ILE A 761 -30.34 -3.55 -38.70
CA ILE A 761 -29.58 -3.69 -39.96
C ILE A 761 -30.19 -4.82 -40.78
N SER A 762 -30.35 -4.60 -42.07
CA SER A 762 -30.82 -5.63 -43.00
C SER A 762 -29.76 -6.70 -43.24
N ASP A 763 -30.15 -7.94 -43.52
CA ASP A 763 -29.22 -9.06 -43.76
C ASP A 763 -28.25 -8.80 -44.90
N ASP A 764 -28.70 -8.08 -45.95
CA ASP A 764 -27.85 -7.76 -47.10
C ASP A 764 -26.82 -6.69 -46.75
N ALA A 765 -27.19 -5.65 -46.00
CA ALA A 765 -26.27 -4.63 -45.50
C ALA A 765 -25.24 -5.26 -44.50
N ARG A 766 -25.71 -6.16 -43.64
CA ARG A 766 -24.89 -6.92 -42.70
C ARG A 766 -23.82 -7.76 -43.42
N LYS A 767 -24.20 -8.55 -44.42
CA LYS A 767 -23.30 -9.37 -45.24
C LYS A 767 -22.28 -8.49 -45.97
N MET A 768 -22.75 -7.43 -46.64
CA MET A 768 -21.90 -6.50 -47.38
C MET A 768 -20.81 -5.89 -46.46
N LEU A 769 -21.21 -5.37 -45.31
CA LEU A 769 -20.28 -4.75 -44.37
C LEU A 769 -19.31 -5.75 -43.77
N ALA A 770 -19.77 -6.96 -43.43
CA ALA A 770 -18.92 -8.04 -42.94
C ALA A 770 -17.86 -8.40 -43.98
N HIS A 771 -18.25 -8.65 -45.25
CA HIS A 771 -17.33 -8.95 -46.32
C HIS A 771 -16.33 -7.80 -46.62
N LYS A 772 -16.79 -6.54 -46.53
CA LYS A 772 -15.92 -5.38 -46.68
C LYS A 772 -14.85 -5.28 -45.58
N GLY A 773 -15.14 -5.85 -44.40
CA GLY A 773 -14.22 -5.93 -43.26
C GLY A 773 -13.30 -7.15 -43.25
N PHE A 774 -13.40 -8.04 -44.21
CA PHE A 774 -12.62 -9.26 -44.31
C PHE A 774 -11.64 -9.21 -45.50
N THR A 775 -10.42 -9.61 -45.25
CA THR A 775 -9.45 -9.90 -46.29
C THR A 775 -8.66 -11.16 -45.91
N PRO A 776 -8.30 -12.03 -46.89
CA PRO A 776 -7.53 -13.25 -46.59
C PRO A 776 -6.23 -12.99 -45.82
N LYS A 777 -5.62 -11.83 -46.03
CA LYS A 777 -4.36 -11.42 -45.40
C LYS A 777 -4.49 -10.94 -43.96
N TYR A 778 -5.58 -10.23 -43.63
CA TYR A 778 -5.75 -9.57 -42.35
C TYR A 778 -6.95 -10.14 -41.52
N GLY A 779 -7.62 -11.15 -42.03
CA GLY A 779 -8.78 -11.80 -41.37
C GLY A 779 -9.89 -10.79 -41.09
N ALA A 780 -10.57 -10.90 -39.96
CA ALA A 780 -11.64 -10.01 -39.53
C ALA A 780 -11.16 -8.72 -38.81
N ARG A 781 -9.87 -8.44 -38.79
CA ARG A 781 -9.32 -7.28 -38.05
C ARG A 781 -9.89 -5.94 -38.50
N GLN A 782 -10.31 -5.86 -39.77
CA GLN A 782 -10.84 -4.61 -40.35
C GLN A 782 -12.34 -4.41 -40.11
N VAL A 783 -13.07 -5.42 -39.60
CA VAL A 783 -14.53 -5.30 -39.34
C VAL A 783 -14.85 -4.11 -38.41
N ALA A 784 -14.06 -3.94 -37.34
CA ALA A 784 -14.21 -2.78 -36.45
C ALA A 784 -14.02 -1.43 -37.18
N GLY A 785 -13.08 -1.37 -38.10
CA GLY A 785 -12.82 -0.20 -38.93
C GLY A 785 -13.97 0.09 -39.89
N VAL A 786 -14.55 -0.95 -40.49
CA VAL A 786 -15.73 -0.84 -41.36
C VAL A 786 -16.94 -0.36 -40.57
N ILE A 787 -17.23 -0.97 -39.42
CA ILE A 787 -18.32 -0.51 -38.52
C ILE A 787 -18.12 0.96 -38.13
N ARG A 788 -16.90 1.36 -37.79
CA ARG A 788 -16.60 2.75 -37.46
C ARG A 788 -16.85 3.71 -38.60
N ASN A 789 -16.38 3.36 -39.80
CA ASN A 789 -16.41 4.25 -40.95
C ASN A 789 -17.80 4.29 -41.59
N TYR A 790 -18.46 3.15 -41.71
CA TYR A 790 -19.74 3.02 -42.45
C TYR A 790 -20.97 3.08 -41.57
N LEU A 791 -20.85 2.88 -40.25
CA LEU A 791 -21.99 2.98 -39.31
C LEU A 791 -21.78 4.10 -38.30
N ARG A 792 -20.76 4.02 -37.45
CA ARG A 792 -20.62 4.98 -36.34
C ARG A 792 -20.49 6.42 -36.77
N ARG A 793 -19.68 6.71 -37.79
CA ARG A 793 -19.47 8.08 -38.29
C ARG A 793 -20.73 8.69 -38.91
N PRO A 794 -21.50 8.00 -39.82
CA PRO A 794 -22.74 8.50 -40.32
C PRO A 794 -23.80 8.68 -39.24
N ILE A 795 -23.95 7.69 -38.33
CA ILE A 795 -24.89 7.77 -37.21
C ILE A 795 -24.59 8.98 -36.32
N SER A 796 -23.32 9.22 -35.99
CA SER A 796 -22.92 10.38 -35.19
C SER A 796 -23.34 11.71 -35.86
N ARG A 797 -23.30 11.80 -37.20
CA ARG A 797 -23.74 12.97 -37.92
C ARG A 797 -25.26 13.16 -37.84
N LEU A 798 -26.02 12.07 -37.95
CA LEU A 798 -27.48 12.11 -37.81
C LEU A 798 -27.93 12.54 -36.42
N ILE A 799 -27.18 12.11 -35.37
CA ILE A 799 -27.43 12.53 -33.99
C ILE A 799 -27.08 14.02 -33.79
N ILE A 800 -25.94 14.48 -34.29
CA ILE A 800 -25.54 15.90 -34.17
C ILE A 800 -26.45 16.83 -34.94
N ASN A 801 -26.99 16.39 -36.08
CA ASN A 801 -27.95 17.15 -36.88
C ASN A 801 -29.38 17.11 -36.30
N GLU A 802 -29.58 16.45 -35.14
CA GLU A 802 -30.91 16.27 -34.50
C GLU A 802 -31.91 15.47 -35.35
N GLU A 803 -31.49 14.84 -36.43
CA GLU A 803 -32.33 14.00 -37.28
C GLU A 803 -32.67 12.67 -36.55
N LEU A 804 -31.72 12.14 -35.76
CA LEU A 804 -31.83 10.93 -34.95
C LEU A 804 -31.82 11.30 -33.47
N CYS A 805 -32.98 11.27 -32.81
CA CYS A 805 -33.19 11.66 -31.41
C CYS A 805 -33.72 10.48 -30.58
N LYS A 806 -33.75 10.65 -29.24
CA LYS A 806 -34.34 9.69 -28.31
C LYS A 806 -35.76 9.28 -28.71
N GLY A 807 -36.04 7.99 -28.74
CA GLY A 807 -37.34 7.41 -29.13
C GLY A 807 -37.48 7.08 -30.62
N LYS A 808 -36.45 7.32 -31.43
CA LYS A 808 -36.45 6.94 -32.87
C LYS A 808 -35.67 5.65 -33.09
N ASN A 809 -36.11 4.88 -34.10
CA ASN A 809 -35.45 3.68 -34.59
C ASN A 809 -34.78 3.94 -35.93
N LEU A 810 -33.53 3.57 -36.09
CA LEU A 810 -32.77 3.66 -37.32
C LEU A 810 -32.68 2.29 -37.99
N GLU A 811 -33.17 2.16 -39.20
CA GLU A 811 -33.01 0.98 -40.03
C GLU A 811 -31.96 1.23 -41.12
N VAL A 812 -30.93 0.38 -41.12
CA VAL A 812 -29.83 0.43 -42.09
C VAL A 812 -30.07 -0.64 -43.14
N GLY A 813 -30.37 -0.20 -44.36
CA GLY A 813 -30.62 -1.06 -45.53
C GLY A 813 -29.54 -0.94 -46.61
N LEU A 814 -29.80 -1.59 -47.74
CA LEU A 814 -29.00 -1.49 -48.96
C LEU A 814 -29.91 -1.12 -50.12
N ASP A 815 -29.47 -0.23 -51.02
CA ASP A 815 -30.12 0.08 -52.29
C ASP A 815 -29.67 -0.86 -53.44
N GLU A 816 -30.27 -0.67 -54.61
CA GLU A 816 -29.97 -1.42 -55.83
C GLU A 816 -28.51 -1.19 -56.32
N GLN A 817 -27.86 -0.12 -55.80
CA GLN A 817 -26.47 0.22 -56.15
C GLN A 817 -25.46 -0.24 -55.13
N ASN A 818 -25.87 -1.04 -54.12
CA ASN A 818 -25.07 -1.51 -52.98
C ASN A 818 -24.54 -0.36 -52.08
N GLU A 819 -25.28 0.76 -52.00
CA GLU A 819 -25.02 1.83 -51.06
C GLU A 819 -25.96 1.70 -49.80
N LEU A 820 -25.47 2.14 -48.64
CA LEU A 820 -26.23 2.06 -47.39
C LEU A 820 -27.39 3.09 -47.39
N THR A 821 -28.58 2.63 -47.13
CA THR A 821 -29.75 3.47 -46.93
C THR A 821 -30.04 3.61 -45.43
N TRP A 822 -30.60 4.78 -45.07
CA TRP A 822 -30.83 5.20 -43.68
C TRP A 822 -32.28 5.59 -43.52
N ASN A 823 -33.10 4.71 -42.97
CA ASN A 823 -34.49 4.95 -42.71
C ASN A 823 -34.72 5.20 -41.23
N ILE A 824 -35.24 6.38 -40.89
CA ILE A 824 -35.52 6.75 -39.51
C ILE A 824 -37.02 6.61 -39.27
N HIS A 825 -37.39 5.76 -38.34
CA HIS A 825 -38.75 5.50 -37.90
C HIS A 825 -38.98 6.09 -36.49
N GLN A 826 -40.27 6.48 -36.23
CA GLN A 826 -40.66 6.95 -34.89
C GLN A 826 -40.77 5.80 -33.91
#